data_497644e60c2e925177a99a74fe61d1e2
#
_entry.id   497644e60c2e925177a99a74fe61d1e2
#
_cell.length_a   1.000
_cell.length_b   1.000
_cell.length_c   1.000
_cell.angle_alpha   90.00
_cell.angle_beta   90.00
_cell.angle_gamma   90.00
#
_symmetry.space_group_name_H-M   'P 1'
#
loop_
_entity.id
_entity.type
_entity.pdbx_description
1 polymer ?
#
loop_
_entity_poly.entity_id
_entity_poly.type
_entity_poly.pdbx_seq_one_letter_code
_entity_poly.pdbx_strand_id
1 'polypeptide(L)'
;MEKIYQTLVRLNSLQFKYRTIISFIIVFITMVLIDIIFYTNFEIVSKYFLKNFNVDLSNPDSIDLTFAPEIWGGVLAMVLGTLIIVIAIAAESSPKLMDLFVKDWLSLIYVWFLILASLHAVLIMFYVAPLERASSSVLNTYVYLFLASLFTLPYIFYILLYSKTSNVVSTISSIIKTFINDIKKPMIQSAMKNDRTIVGEYQKEIMGSLDQLDDLLAFTEFKETQTEIIREISQIIQLYIKKKNRFDETFFLLTDTIKSNATFRTYTEIQYKEMADSKTFYEVKTFRLLGSAYIKMITNDRFDIASLIPAEMVDIGKTCLEVKDDIALGHVNIRFNTLFRFAIKHAYKNNEPRNLYNLAFHYANMIQEYIKADRIDMAKYCYDKFKFYANDIYKNAESNPGLYFVVDTLTFELKKCQVLIHNKQWKDEDQLDLLKMILQLDKPPGYSKDDVDKGILGGNNGTRRIQIGLALFYLSVNKIEFAKAIAEDYLDDLAYFDEKTFKSNANTQCFLLSIFGPQFWEDTDRGTLNIYFAPEKDQIDSFKELLFSLMDKRLEALQRDVKFLSLEVDKLMQKRQRQDGYLNDADKEQMEDFQRKIAARSSNEEDISVPWTKNNDVLYSLLCIAFFADEEIDESEKNIIFDSYKIFVPELNNEIFNSDFGLTTSKFIDLKTEELRQKQFDKSLINIKENFDKNNLSQLIECYVDIANADDFIHENEVTLINRAIEAWNLDFKVGKPKSGKKLKLKN
;
A
#
# COMPACT_ATOMS: atom_id res chain seq x y z
N MET A 1 10.25 46.70 -13.44
CA MET A 1 10.24 45.45 -12.70
C MET A 1 10.05 44.22 -13.62
N GLU A 2 9.11 44.26 -14.54
CA GLU A 2 8.86 43.15 -15.48
C GLU A 2 10.10 42.81 -16.34
N LYS A 3 10.77 43.80 -16.93
CA LYS A 3 12.03 43.60 -17.67
C LYS A 3 13.16 43.01 -16.81
N ILE A 4 13.27 43.43 -15.55
CA ILE A 4 14.27 42.91 -14.62
C ILE A 4 13.96 41.45 -14.29
N TYR A 5 12.70 41.10 -14.08
CA TYR A 5 12.29 39.76 -13.80
C TYR A 5 12.48 38.84 -15.02
N GLN A 6 12.09 39.27 -16.21
CA GLN A 6 12.36 38.55 -17.47
C GLN A 6 13.86 38.31 -17.66
N THR A 7 14.68 39.30 -17.32
CA THR A 7 16.15 39.16 -17.38
C THR A 7 16.65 38.15 -16.33
N LEU A 8 16.10 38.14 -15.11
CA LEU A 8 16.47 37.17 -14.06
C LEU A 8 16.05 35.75 -14.42
N VAL A 9 14.85 35.55 -14.98
CA VAL A 9 14.40 34.24 -15.48
C VAL A 9 15.31 33.78 -16.60
N ARG A 10 15.64 34.64 -17.56
CA ARG A 10 16.59 34.34 -18.65
C ARG A 10 18.00 34.04 -18.14
N LEU A 11 18.47 34.77 -17.11
CA LEU A 11 19.75 34.47 -16.47
C LEU A 11 19.76 33.10 -15.78
N ASN A 12 18.65 32.72 -15.15
CA ASN A 12 18.52 31.39 -14.50
C ASN A 12 18.34 30.23 -15.50
N SER A 13 17.85 30.49 -16.68
CA SER A 13 17.73 29.48 -17.76
C SER A 13 18.99 29.35 -18.64
N LEU A 14 20.03 30.22 -18.44
CA LEU A 14 21.25 30.18 -19.23
C LEU A 14 22.00 28.85 -19.08
N GLN A 15 22.55 28.39 -20.21
CA GLN A 15 23.46 27.22 -20.22
C GLN A 15 24.70 27.52 -19.36
N PHE A 16 25.28 26.49 -18.76
CA PHE A 16 26.48 26.54 -17.90
C PHE A 16 27.56 27.45 -18.46
N LYS A 17 27.88 27.35 -19.76
CA LYS A 17 28.87 28.18 -20.44
C LYS A 17 28.65 29.69 -20.23
N TYR A 18 27.42 30.14 -20.35
CA TYR A 18 27.12 31.58 -20.20
C TYR A 18 27.12 32.00 -18.72
N ARG A 19 26.67 31.15 -17.82
CA ARG A 19 26.75 31.45 -16.37
C ARG A 19 28.18 31.59 -15.91
N THR A 20 29.07 30.69 -16.34
CA THR A 20 30.50 30.74 -16.03
C THR A 20 31.14 32.02 -16.55
N ILE A 21 30.84 32.45 -17.79
CA ILE A 21 31.35 33.67 -18.38
C ILE A 21 30.80 34.89 -17.63
N ILE A 22 29.52 34.93 -17.31
CA ILE A 22 28.91 36.07 -16.59
C ILE A 22 29.48 36.19 -15.18
N SER A 23 29.62 35.09 -14.44
CA SER A 23 30.21 35.09 -13.10
C SER A 23 31.67 35.57 -13.14
N PHE A 24 32.45 35.10 -14.11
CA PHE A 24 33.81 35.61 -14.36
C PHE A 24 33.82 37.11 -14.57
N ILE A 25 32.99 37.65 -15.49
CA ILE A 25 32.93 39.09 -15.81
C ILE A 25 32.52 39.89 -14.56
N ILE A 26 31.52 39.44 -13.81
CA ILE A 26 31.06 40.09 -12.59
C ILE A 26 32.20 40.19 -11.58
N VAL A 27 32.86 39.08 -11.27
CA VAL A 27 33.96 39.05 -10.29
C VAL A 27 35.12 39.90 -10.78
N PHE A 28 35.51 39.78 -12.03
CA PHE A 28 36.62 40.56 -12.63
C PHE A 28 36.35 42.05 -12.53
N ILE A 29 35.20 42.55 -13.00
CA ILE A 29 34.85 43.97 -12.92
C ILE A 29 34.80 44.42 -11.47
N THR A 30 34.23 43.62 -10.56
CA THR A 30 34.16 43.97 -9.13
C THR A 30 35.55 44.13 -8.52
N MET A 31 36.47 43.17 -8.80
CA MET A 31 37.84 43.25 -8.30
C MET A 31 38.59 44.43 -8.85
N VAL A 32 38.49 44.73 -10.16
CA VAL A 32 39.11 45.94 -10.77
C VAL A 32 38.58 47.20 -10.14
N LEU A 33 37.26 47.30 -9.93
CA LEU A 33 36.67 48.48 -9.28
C LEU A 33 37.15 48.66 -7.83
N ILE A 34 37.26 47.55 -7.08
CA ILE A 34 37.76 47.58 -5.72
C ILE A 34 39.23 48.01 -5.71
N ASP A 35 40.05 47.50 -6.62
CA ASP A 35 41.48 47.88 -6.73
C ASP A 35 41.64 49.36 -7.04
N ILE A 36 40.87 49.90 -7.99
CA ILE A 36 40.87 51.36 -8.29
C ILE A 36 40.41 52.18 -7.08
N ILE A 37 39.33 51.80 -6.41
CA ILE A 37 38.83 52.49 -5.22
C ILE A 37 39.85 52.43 -4.09
N PHE A 38 40.49 51.28 -3.90
CA PHE A 38 41.50 51.14 -2.88
C PHE A 38 42.75 51.97 -3.17
N TYR A 39 43.21 51.96 -4.43
CA TYR A 39 44.32 52.80 -4.87
C TYR A 39 44.06 54.29 -4.66
N THR A 40 42.92 54.82 -5.04
CA THR A 40 42.55 56.20 -4.86
C THR A 40 42.49 56.67 -3.39
N ASN A 41 42.21 55.71 -2.46
CA ASN A 41 42.14 55.97 -1.04
C ASN A 41 43.37 55.48 -0.26
N PHE A 42 44.39 54.95 -0.94
CA PHE A 42 45.50 54.27 -0.35
C PHE A 42 46.30 55.13 0.63
N GLU A 43 46.47 56.41 0.35
CA GLU A 43 47.15 57.36 1.25
C GLU A 43 46.44 57.46 2.62
N ILE A 44 45.10 57.43 2.63
CA ILE A 44 44.33 57.52 3.87
C ILE A 44 44.56 56.22 4.67
N VAL A 45 44.52 55.09 3.99
CA VAL A 45 44.75 53.76 4.60
C VAL A 45 46.16 53.66 5.13
N SER A 46 47.16 54.09 4.38
CA SER A 46 48.58 54.07 4.79
C SER A 46 48.82 54.93 6.03
N LYS A 47 48.28 56.17 6.06
CA LYS A 47 48.36 57.06 7.23
C LYS A 47 47.66 56.47 8.45
N TYR A 48 46.58 55.76 8.31
CA TYR A 48 45.90 55.08 9.39
C TYR A 48 46.75 53.96 9.98
N PHE A 49 47.33 53.10 9.14
CA PHE A 49 48.18 51.99 9.58
C PHE A 49 49.48 52.50 10.21
N LEU A 50 50.10 53.56 9.66
CA LEU A 50 51.29 54.15 10.26
C LEU A 50 50.97 54.70 11.65
N LYS A 51 49.83 55.37 11.83
CA LYS A 51 49.43 55.95 13.10
C LYS A 51 49.08 54.92 14.19
N ASN A 52 48.40 53.87 13.82
CA ASN A 52 47.84 52.93 14.80
C ASN A 52 48.71 51.68 15.01
N PHE A 53 49.49 51.27 14.01
CA PHE A 53 50.26 50.05 14.02
C PHE A 53 51.76 50.27 13.79
N ASN A 54 52.19 51.51 13.55
CA ASN A 54 53.58 51.87 13.24
C ASN A 54 54.16 51.11 12.02
N VAL A 55 53.30 50.82 11.03
CA VAL A 55 53.63 50.13 9.78
C VAL A 55 53.50 51.09 8.64
N ASP A 56 54.58 51.36 7.93
CA ASP A 56 54.57 52.21 6.72
C ASP A 56 54.23 51.38 5.49
N LEU A 57 52.92 51.33 5.11
CA LEU A 57 52.45 50.61 3.95
C LEU A 57 52.83 51.27 2.61
N SER A 58 53.31 52.52 2.60
CA SER A 58 53.70 53.19 1.37
C SER A 58 55.10 52.85 0.88
N ASN A 59 55.90 52.19 1.71
CA ASN A 59 57.22 51.67 1.31
C ASN A 59 57.10 50.16 0.92
N PRO A 60 57.22 49.77 -0.35
CA PRO A 60 57.09 48.39 -0.83
C PRO A 60 58.14 47.45 -0.21
N ASP A 61 59.33 47.99 0.14
CA ASP A 61 60.43 47.19 0.71
C ASP A 61 60.22 46.87 2.19
N SER A 62 59.29 47.56 2.87
CA SER A 62 58.96 47.34 4.29
C SER A 62 58.02 46.15 4.50
N ILE A 63 57.42 45.61 3.47
CA ILE A 63 56.45 44.54 3.52
C ILE A 63 56.95 43.40 2.61
N ASP A 64 57.40 42.30 3.21
CA ASP A 64 57.72 41.10 2.43
C ASP A 64 56.43 40.41 1.99
N LEU A 65 56.10 40.52 0.73
CA LEU A 65 54.89 39.95 0.10
C LEU A 65 55.21 38.82 -0.88
N THR A 66 56.49 38.38 -0.90
CA THR A 66 56.92 37.29 -1.81
C THR A 66 56.23 35.98 -1.55
N PHE A 67 55.75 35.76 -0.33
CA PHE A 67 55.01 34.57 0.07
C PHE A 67 53.55 34.53 -0.41
N ALA A 68 52.97 35.67 -0.83
CA ALA A 68 51.52 35.74 -1.16
C ALA A 68 51.09 34.78 -2.28
N PRO A 69 51.85 34.64 -3.41
CA PRO A 69 51.49 33.68 -4.45
C PRO A 69 51.52 32.21 -3.98
N GLU A 70 52.44 31.86 -3.06
CA GLU A 70 52.55 30.51 -2.51
C GLU A 70 51.33 30.16 -1.64
N ILE A 71 50.91 31.08 -0.75
CA ILE A 71 49.74 30.92 0.08
C ILE A 71 48.47 30.82 -0.80
N TRP A 72 48.37 31.69 -1.82
CA TRP A 72 47.26 31.63 -2.81
C TRP A 72 47.22 30.27 -3.51
N GLY A 73 48.36 29.76 -3.92
CA GLY A 73 48.46 28.43 -4.52
C GLY A 73 47.97 27.30 -3.55
N GLY A 74 48.33 27.42 -2.27
CA GLY A 74 47.88 26.52 -1.21
C GLY A 74 46.35 26.57 -0.98
N VAL A 75 45.82 27.79 -0.82
CA VAL A 75 44.35 27.99 -0.64
C VAL A 75 43.55 27.51 -1.85
N LEU A 76 44.02 27.84 -3.05
CA LEU A 76 43.36 27.42 -4.29
C LEU A 76 43.40 25.90 -4.44
N ALA A 77 44.54 25.27 -4.19
CA ALA A 77 44.69 23.81 -4.25
C ALA A 77 43.81 23.08 -3.24
N MET A 78 43.71 23.63 -2.02
CA MET A 78 42.85 23.06 -0.96
C MET A 78 41.36 23.13 -1.35
N VAL A 79 40.89 24.30 -1.82
CA VAL A 79 39.50 24.52 -2.18
C VAL A 79 39.11 23.69 -3.43
N LEU A 80 39.94 23.77 -4.50
CA LEU A 80 39.67 23.02 -5.71
C LEU A 80 39.79 21.51 -5.50
N GLY A 81 40.78 21.06 -4.70
CA GLY A 81 40.94 19.67 -4.34
C GLY A 81 39.73 19.11 -3.59
N THR A 82 39.25 19.84 -2.58
CA THR A 82 38.04 19.48 -1.84
C THR A 82 36.81 19.46 -2.75
N LEU A 83 36.66 20.46 -3.61
CA LEU A 83 35.55 20.55 -4.54
C LEU A 83 35.55 19.38 -5.53
N ILE A 84 36.69 18.99 -6.07
CA ILE A 84 36.84 17.85 -6.99
C ILE A 84 36.44 16.54 -6.27
N ILE A 85 36.90 16.33 -5.02
CA ILE A 85 36.57 15.14 -4.24
C ILE A 85 35.06 15.09 -3.97
N VAL A 86 34.46 16.19 -3.54
CA VAL A 86 33.01 16.23 -3.25
C VAL A 86 32.19 16.03 -4.51
N ILE A 87 32.60 16.64 -5.64
CA ILE A 87 31.92 16.42 -6.93
C ILE A 87 32.09 14.97 -7.40
N ALA A 88 33.25 14.34 -7.20
CA ALA A 88 33.46 12.93 -7.55
C ALA A 88 32.53 12.01 -6.75
N ILE A 89 32.44 12.20 -5.43
CA ILE A 89 31.54 11.45 -4.55
C ILE A 89 30.07 11.70 -4.94
N ALA A 90 29.71 12.94 -5.22
CA ALA A 90 28.36 13.29 -5.66
C ALA A 90 28.00 12.67 -7.04
N ALA A 91 28.95 12.65 -7.97
CA ALA A 91 28.78 12.07 -9.29
C ALA A 91 28.64 10.54 -9.25
N GLU A 92 29.32 9.87 -8.31
CA GLU A 92 29.19 8.44 -8.07
C GLU A 92 27.81 8.08 -7.49
N SER A 93 27.26 8.91 -6.60
CA SER A 93 25.93 8.73 -6.01
C SER A 93 24.79 9.16 -6.92
N SER A 94 24.98 10.18 -7.77
CA SER A 94 24.02 10.62 -8.78
C SER A 94 24.65 11.57 -9.79
N PRO A 95 24.71 11.20 -11.10
CA PRO A 95 25.29 12.05 -12.15
C PRO A 95 24.64 13.45 -12.26
N LYS A 96 23.34 13.57 -11.91
CA LYS A 96 22.60 14.84 -11.96
C LYS A 96 22.87 15.79 -10.79
N LEU A 97 23.45 15.31 -9.69
CA LEU A 97 23.94 16.18 -8.62
C LEU A 97 25.00 17.15 -9.14
N MET A 98 25.81 16.71 -10.07
CA MET A 98 26.81 17.55 -10.71
C MET A 98 26.18 18.75 -11.44
N ASP A 99 25.01 18.58 -12.08
CA ASP A 99 24.30 19.69 -12.76
C ASP A 99 23.83 20.77 -11.79
N LEU A 100 23.52 20.41 -10.54
CA LEU A 100 23.11 21.38 -9.51
C LEU A 100 24.30 22.22 -9.01
N PHE A 101 25.46 21.57 -8.76
CA PHE A 101 26.67 22.28 -8.38
C PHE A 101 27.14 23.24 -9.46
N VAL A 102 27.06 22.80 -10.71
CA VAL A 102 27.42 23.59 -11.88
C VAL A 102 26.49 24.79 -12.08
N LYS A 103 25.25 24.71 -11.61
CA LYS A 103 24.26 25.79 -11.67
C LYS A 103 24.32 26.76 -10.47
N ASP A 104 25.07 26.44 -9.42
CA ASP A 104 25.16 27.28 -8.22
C ASP A 104 26.01 28.51 -8.43
N TRP A 105 25.37 29.68 -8.40
CA TRP A 105 26.03 30.98 -8.57
C TRP A 105 27.06 31.29 -7.48
N LEU A 106 26.79 30.85 -6.24
CA LEU A 106 27.69 31.09 -5.11
C LEU A 106 29.03 30.39 -5.34
N SER A 107 28.97 29.13 -5.72
CA SER A 107 30.17 28.32 -6.03
C SER A 107 30.95 28.90 -7.21
N LEU A 108 30.26 29.30 -8.30
CA LEU A 108 30.92 29.91 -9.45
C LEU A 108 31.61 31.25 -9.10
N ILE A 109 30.94 32.12 -8.37
CA ILE A 109 31.49 33.41 -7.96
C ILE A 109 32.70 33.21 -7.03
N TYR A 110 32.58 32.32 -6.04
CA TYR A 110 33.67 32.09 -5.10
C TYR A 110 34.90 31.45 -5.76
N VAL A 111 34.72 30.47 -6.63
CA VAL A 111 35.83 29.85 -7.38
C VAL A 111 36.52 30.88 -8.29
N TRP A 112 35.73 31.69 -9.04
CA TRP A 112 36.32 32.74 -9.85
C TRP A 112 37.03 33.80 -9.02
N PHE A 113 36.52 34.17 -7.83
CA PHE A 113 37.19 35.07 -6.91
C PHE A 113 38.56 34.51 -6.49
N LEU A 114 38.66 33.23 -6.12
CA LEU A 114 39.93 32.62 -5.74
C LEU A 114 40.92 32.58 -6.90
N ILE A 115 40.46 32.21 -8.10
CA ILE A 115 41.31 32.18 -9.30
C ILE A 115 41.82 33.55 -9.66
N LEU A 116 40.93 34.54 -9.72
CA LEU A 116 41.30 35.92 -10.08
C LEU A 116 42.16 36.58 -9.01
N ALA A 117 41.92 36.34 -7.72
CA ALA A 117 42.73 36.89 -6.64
C ALA A 117 44.16 36.26 -6.63
N SER A 118 44.25 34.96 -6.94
CA SER A 118 45.55 34.28 -7.13
C SER A 118 46.29 34.82 -8.34
N LEU A 119 45.59 35.02 -9.48
CA LEU A 119 46.16 35.62 -10.68
C LEU A 119 46.59 37.06 -10.43
N HIS A 120 45.78 37.85 -9.71
CA HIS A 120 46.12 39.20 -9.29
C HIS A 120 47.41 39.22 -8.46
N ALA A 121 47.62 38.32 -7.52
CA ALA A 121 48.87 38.21 -6.74
C ALA A 121 50.12 38.04 -7.65
N VAL A 122 49.96 37.25 -8.74
CA VAL A 122 51.03 37.09 -9.73
C VAL A 122 51.24 38.32 -10.58
N LEU A 123 50.12 38.95 -11.02
CA LEU A 123 50.17 40.17 -11.87
C LEU A 123 50.80 41.37 -11.15
N ILE A 124 50.63 41.50 -9.84
CA ILE A 124 51.26 42.55 -9.03
C ILE A 124 52.79 42.54 -9.17
N MET A 125 53.41 41.41 -9.41
CA MET A 125 54.87 41.32 -9.59
C MET A 125 55.37 42.09 -10.85
N PHE A 126 54.48 42.33 -11.82
CA PHE A 126 54.78 43.05 -13.04
C PHE A 126 54.49 44.56 -12.98
N TYR A 127 53.97 45.05 -11.84
CA TYR A 127 53.69 46.50 -11.67
C TYR A 127 55.02 47.26 -11.48
N VAL A 128 55.20 48.27 -12.32
CA VAL A 128 56.45 49.06 -12.32
C VAL A 128 56.33 50.20 -11.32
N ALA A 129 55.15 50.81 -11.16
CA ALA A 129 54.99 51.94 -10.21
C ALA A 129 54.94 51.47 -8.76
N PRO A 130 55.84 51.96 -7.90
CA PRO A 130 55.96 51.45 -6.50
C PRO A 130 54.65 51.61 -5.69
N LEU A 131 53.95 52.75 -5.86
CA LEU A 131 52.73 53.01 -5.11
C LEU A 131 51.56 52.14 -5.55
N GLU A 132 51.42 51.90 -6.85
CA GLU A 132 50.42 50.95 -7.39
C GLU A 132 50.72 49.52 -6.89
N ARG A 133 51.96 49.11 -6.96
CA ARG A 133 52.43 47.82 -6.47
C ARG A 133 52.13 47.62 -4.98
N ALA A 134 52.47 48.66 -4.15
CA ALA A 134 52.24 48.63 -2.71
C ALA A 134 50.72 48.56 -2.41
N SER A 135 49.89 49.40 -3.07
CA SER A 135 48.46 49.43 -2.89
C SER A 135 47.81 48.07 -3.22
N SER A 136 48.04 47.54 -4.44
CA SER A 136 47.46 46.28 -4.89
C SER A 136 48.01 45.09 -4.07
N SER A 137 49.27 45.12 -3.61
CA SER A 137 49.84 44.10 -2.72
C SER A 137 49.15 44.08 -1.37
N VAL A 138 48.94 45.23 -0.74
CA VAL A 138 48.24 45.34 0.54
C VAL A 138 46.78 44.89 0.37
N LEU A 139 46.10 45.29 -0.66
CA LEU A 139 44.72 44.86 -0.96
C LEU A 139 44.63 43.35 -1.14
N ASN A 140 45.53 42.77 -1.94
CA ASN A 140 45.52 41.35 -2.21
C ASN A 140 45.83 40.53 -0.94
N THR A 141 46.84 40.88 -0.15
CA THR A 141 47.28 40.09 0.99
C THR A 141 46.41 40.32 2.22
N TYR A 142 46.06 41.55 2.54
CA TYR A 142 45.33 41.82 3.79
C TYR A 142 43.82 41.84 3.63
N VAL A 143 43.29 42.01 2.43
CA VAL A 143 41.84 42.00 2.19
C VAL A 143 41.43 40.71 1.47
N TYR A 144 41.93 40.44 0.27
CA TYR A 144 41.50 39.34 -0.53
C TYR A 144 41.91 37.99 0.08
N LEU A 145 43.16 37.83 0.53
CA LEU A 145 43.65 36.61 1.15
C LEU A 145 42.96 36.34 2.48
N PHE A 146 42.78 37.41 3.29
CA PHE A 146 42.02 37.30 4.54
C PHE A 146 40.60 36.85 4.31
N LEU A 147 39.87 37.48 3.36
CA LEU A 147 38.51 37.11 3.00
C LEU A 147 38.46 35.68 2.43
N ALA A 148 39.37 35.32 1.55
CA ALA A 148 39.45 33.98 1.00
C ALA A 148 39.64 32.94 2.10
N SER A 149 40.58 33.17 3.02
CA SER A 149 40.82 32.24 4.15
C SER A 149 39.62 32.17 5.09
N LEU A 150 39.00 33.27 5.40
CA LEU A 150 37.80 33.35 6.24
C LEU A 150 36.61 32.55 5.64
N PHE A 151 36.41 32.68 4.33
CA PHE A 151 35.28 32.02 3.66
C PHE A 151 35.57 30.59 3.19
N THR A 152 36.82 30.14 3.18
CA THR A 152 37.20 28.79 2.75
C THR A 152 36.47 27.71 3.55
N LEU A 153 36.55 27.75 4.88
CA LEU A 153 35.95 26.75 5.74
C LEU A 153 34.39 26.75 5.66
N PRO A 154 33.72 27.91 5.77
CA PRO A 154 32.27 27.97 5.53
C PRO A 154 31.86 27.48 4.15
N TYR A 155 32.65 27.75 3.10
CA TYR A 155 32.37 27.27 1.74
C TYR A 155 32.52 25.73 1.63
N ILE A 156 33.54 25.13 2.26
CA ILE A 156 33.70 23.69 2.30
C ILE A 156 32.48 23.05 2.99
N PHE A 157 32.07 23.57 4.16
CA PHE A 157 30.88 23.10 4.84
C PHE A 157 29.60 23.28 4.00
N TYR A 158 29.49 24.41 3.30
CA TYR A 158 28.37 24.65 2.37
C TYR A 158 28.30 23.54 1.31
N ILE A 159 29.40 23.21 0.65
CA ILE A 159 29.43 22.17 -0.37
C ILE A 159 29.13 20.78 0.23
N LEU A 160 29.69 20.45 1.37
CA LEU A 160 29.44 19.17 2.06
C LEU A 160 27.96 19.03 2.46
N LEU A 161 27.36 20.09 2.98
CA LEU A 161 25.93 20.10 3.31
C LEU A 161 25.07 20.04 2.05
N TYR A 162 25.48 20.74 0.99
CA TYR A 162 24.77 20.73 -0.29
C TYR A 162 24.84 19.37 -0.98
N SER A 163 25.93 18.59 -0.80
CA SER A 163 26.07 17.25 -1.35
C SER A 163 25.23 16.19 -0.61
N LYS A 164 24.69 16.49 0.57
CA LYS A 164 23.79 15.57 1.27
C LYS A 164 22.51 15.39 0.48
N THR A 165 22.16 14.16 0.11
CA THR A 165 21.03 13.82 -0.77
C THR A 165 19.70 14.41 -0.29
N SER A 166 19.46 14.43 1.03
CA SER A 166 18.26 15.06 1.62
C SER A 166 18.18 16.57 1.33
N ASN A 167 19.30 17.30 1.45
CA ASN A 167 19.34 18.73 1.13
C ASN A 167 19.12 18.99 -0.36
N VAL A 168 19.62 18.12 -1.22
CA VAL A 168 19.38 18.16 -2.67
C VAL A 168 17.89 17.98 -2.97
N VAL A 169 17.26 16.98 -2.39
CA VAL A 169 15.80 16.75 -2.52
C VAL A 169 15.02 17.97 -2.09
N SER A 170 15.33 18.52 -0.92
CA SER A 170 14.70 19.73 -0.39
C SER A 170 14.92 20.95 -1.31
N THR A 171 16.12 21.12 -1.87
CA THR A 171 16.43 22.22 -2.80
C THR A 171 15.63 22.10 -4.09
N ILE A 172 15.62 20.92 -4.73
CA ILE A 172 14.84 20.68 -5.96
C ILE A 172 13.35 20.91 -5.69
N SER A 173 12.84 20.36 -4.59
CA SER A 173 11.45 20.56 -4.16
C SER A 173 11.11 22.03 -3.95
N SER A 174 11.98 22.79 -3.29
CA SER A 174 11.81 24.24 -3.08
C SER A 174 11.78 25.01 -4.39
N ILE A 175 12.63 24.65 -5.35
CA ILE A 175 12.64 25.26 -6.70
C ILE A 175 11.28 25.03 -7.37
N ILE A 176 10.79 23.78 -7.41
CA ILE A 176 9.48 23.46 -8.03
C ILE A 176 8.36 24.22 -7.33
N LYS A 177 8.31 24.19 -5.99
CA LYS A 177 7.30 24.89 -5.20
C LYS A 177 7.32 26.42 -5.46
N THR A 178 8.50 26.97 -5.69
CA THR A 178 8.67 28.40 -6.05
C THR A 178 8.10 28.67 -7.43
N PHE A 179 8.44 27.88 -8.47
CA PHE A 179 7.89 28.04 -9.81
C PHE A 179 6.37 27.89 -9.83
N ILE A 180 5.80 26.88 -9.15
CA ILE A 180 4.34 26.71 -9.01
C ILE A 180 3.70 27.93 -8.36
N ASN A 181 4.34 28.53 -7.35
CA ASN A 181 3.83 29.74 -6.73
C ASN A 181 3.99 30.98 -7.61
N ASP A 182 4.95 30.99 -8.49
CA ASP A 182 5.19 32.11 -9.40
C ASP A 182 4.21 32.15 -10.57
N ILE A 183 3.84 30.98 -11.13
CA ILE A 183 2.88 30.85 -12.25
C ILE A 183 1.56 31.58 -11.96
N LYS A 184 1.10 31.62 -10.72
CA LYS A 184 -0.15 32.32 -10.33
C LYS A 184 -0.02 33.84 -10.26
N LYS A 185 1.23 34.41 -10.30
CA LYS A 185 1.43 35.85 -10.17
C LYS A 185 0.95 36.56 -11.43
N PRO A 186 0.15 37.64 -11.33
CA PRO A 186 -0.39 38.34 -12.50
C PRO A 186 0.66 38.82 -13.48
N MET A 187 1.84 39.28 -12.98
CA MET A 187 2.95 39.69 -13.78
C MET A 187 3.53 38.60 -14.67
N ILE A 188 3.61 37.36 -14.12
CA ILE A 188 4.10 36.18 -14.84
C ILE A 188 3.07 35.73 -15.88
N GLN A 189 1.78 35.72 -15.51
CA GLN A 189 0.70 35.39 -16.44
C GLN A 189 0.64 36.38 -17.62
N SER A 190 0.85 37.68 -17.36
CA SER A 190 0.95 38.66 -18.41
C SER A 190 2.16 38.42 -19.32
N ALA A 191 3.30 38.07 -18.74
CA ALA A 191 4.51 37.75 -19.50
C ALA A 191 4.31 36.47 -20.37
N MET A 192 3.66 35.45 -19.86
CA MET A 192 3.32 34.22 -20.59
C MET A 192 2.37 34.46 -21.77
N LYS A 193 1.42 35.40 -21.63
CA LYS A 193 0.51 35.79 -22.72
C LYS A 193 1.25 36.48 -23.84
N ASN A 194 2.26 37.32 -23.52
CA ASN A 194 3.02 38.10 -24.48
C ASN A 194 4.14 37.29 -25.16
N ASP A 195 4.70 36.30 -24.45
CA ASP A 195 5.82 35.52 -24.95
C ASP A 195 5.68 34.05 -24.58
N ARG A 196 5.36 33.21 -25.56
CA ARG A 196 5.21 31.74 -25.39
C ARG A 196 6.50 31.04 -24.99
N THR A 197 7.66 31.63 -25.23
CA THR A 197 8.94 31.03 -24.82
C THR A 197 9.02 30.94 -23.30
N ILE A 198 8.42 31.91 -22.57
CA ILE A 198 8.34 31.91 -21.11
C ILE A 198 7.52 30.75 -20.61
N VAL A 199 6.42 30.37 -21.29
CA VAL A 199 5.64 29.19 -20.96
C VAL A 199 6.50 27.93 -21.04
N GLY A 200 7.25 27.79 -22.17
CA GLY A 200 8.17 26.67 -22.36
C GLY A 200 9.26 26.57 -21.29
N GLU A 201 9.82 27.72 -20.86
CA GLU A 201 10.81 27.73 -19.77
C GLU A 201 10.23 27.27 -18.43
N TYR A 202 9.03 27.77 -18.03
CA TYR A 202 8.37 27.34 -16.81
C TYR A 202 7.99 25.84 -16.84
N GLN A 203 7.46 25.37 -17.97
CA GLN A 203 7.16 23.95 -18.16
C GLN A 203 8.44 23.10 -18.07
N LYS A 204 9.55 23.57 -18.68
CA LYS A 204 10.84 22.90 -18.65
C LYS A 204 11.39 22.79 -17.23
N GLU A 205 11.33 23.87 -16.45
CA GLU A 205 11.85 23.86 -15.08
C GLU A 205 11.07 22.94 -14.16
N ILE A 206 9.72 22.99 -14.17
CA ILE A 206 8.90 22.10 -13.31
C ILE A 206 9.00 20.63 -13.73
N MET A 207 9.06 20.36 -15.04
CA MET A 207 9.19 18.99 -15.56
C MET A 207 10.59 18.44 -15.35
N GLY A 208 11.61 19.25 -15.66
CA GLY A 208 13.02 18.85 -15.48
C GLY A 208 13.38 18.61 -14.02
N SER A 209 12.80 19.37 -13.10
CA SER A 209 13.00 19.15 -11.66
C SER A 209 12.28 17.88 -11.16
N LEU A 210 11.11 17.51 -11.72
CA LEU A 210 10.50 16.21 -11.48
C LEU A 210 11.37 15.07 -12.01
N ASP A 211 11.95 15.21 -13.21
CA ASP A 211 12.88 14.23 -13.76
C ASP A 211 14.13 14.08 -12.87
N GLN A 212 14.62 15.16 -12.26
CA GLN A 212 15.73 15.11 -11.30
C GLN A 212 15.36 14.32 -10.03
N LEU A 213 14.13 14.50 -9.50
CA LEU A 213 13.65 13.70 -8.35
C LEU A 213 13.50 12.21 -8.71
N ASP A 214 13.04 11.90 -9.92
CA ASP A 214 12.92 10.53 -10.43
C ASP A 214 14.30 9.85 -10.53
N ASP A 215 15.28 10.56 -11.09
CA ASP A 215 16.64 10.06 -11.18
C ASP A 215 17.27 9.85 -9.80
N LEU A 216 17.09 10.79 -8.86
CA LEU A 216 17.54 10.61 -7.48
C LEU A 216 16.91 9.39 -6.82
N LEU A 217 15.60 9.18 -7.03
CA LEU A 217 14.89 8.01 -6.53
C LEU A 217 15.42 6.71 -7.17
N ALA A 218 15.87 6.79 -8.42
CA ALA A 218 16.43 5.66 -9.14
C ALA A 218 17.82 5.25 -8.65
N PHE A 219 18.65 6.20 -8.26
CA PHE A 219 20.04 5.98 -7.83
C PHE A 219 20.19 5.81 -6.31
N THR A 220 19.26 6.33 -5.51
CA THR A 220 19.35 6.24 -4.05
C THR A 220 18.95 4.86 -3.53
N GLU A 221 19.80 4.26 -2.69
CA GLU A 221 19.50 2.98 -2.02
C GLU A 221 18.97 3.15 -0.59
N PHE A 222 19.18 4.31 0.03
CA PHE A 222 18.76 4.59 1.39
C PHE A 222 17.25 4.77 1.51
N LYS A 223 16.61 3.95 2.35
CA LYS A 223 15.16 3.96 2.58
C LYS A 223 14.63 5.33 2.99
N GLU A 224 15.32 6.01 3.90
CA GLU A 224 14.92 7.33 4.39
C GLU A 224 14.85 8.36 3.27
N THR A 225 15.86 8.39 2.41
CA THR A 225 15.90 9.32 1.28
C THR A 225 14.85 8.98 0.23
N GLN A 226 14.63 7.70 -0.07
CA GLN A 226 13.55 7.28 -0.98
C GLN A 226 12.18 7.68 -0.46
N THR A 227 11.94 7.49 0.84
CA THR A 227 10.72 7.93 1.52
C THR A 227 10.54 9.44 1.43
N GLU A 228 11.58 10.22 1.67
CA GLU A 228 11.58 11.68 1.56
C GLU A 228 11.25 12.14 0.14
N ILE A 229 11.87 11.56 -0.89
CA ILE A 229 11.60 11.90 -2.29
C ILE A 229 10.13 11.64 -2.66
N ILE A 230 9.58 10.47 -2.29
CA ILE A 230 8.18 10.12 -2.57
C ILE A 230 7.23 11.12 -1.91
N ARG A 231 7.47 11.49 -0.65
CA ARG A 231 6.67 12.48 0.07
C ARG A 231 6.77 13.87 -0.56
N GLU A 232 7.97 14.30 -0.96
CA GLU A 232 8.16 15.58 -1.62
C GLU A 232 7.44 15.65 -2.97
N ILE A 233 7.48 14.59 -3.76
CA ILE A 233 6.71 14.48 -5.02
C ILE A 233 5.21 14.61 -4.73
N SER A 234 4.72 13.93 -3.70
CA SER A 234 3.31 14.01 -3.27
C SER A 234 2.93 15.44 -2.84
N GLN A 235 3.75 16.10 -2.03
CA GLN A 235 3.50 17.49 -1.61
C GLN A 235 3.52 18.48 -2.79
N ILE A 236 4.40 18.28 -3.73
CA ILE A 236 4.51 19.11 -4.93
C ILE A 236 3.24 19.01 -5.77
N ILE A 237 2.76 17.79 -6.05
CA ILE A 237 1.54 17.63 -6.86
C ILE A 237 0.30 18.13 -6.12
N GLN A 238 0.21 17.95 -4.80
CA GLN A 238 -0.85 18.53 -3.99
C GLN A 238 -0.84 20.06 -4.05
N LEU A 239 0.34 20.69 -3.96
CA LEU A 239 0.47 22.15 -4.11
C LEU A 239 0.04 22.60 -5.52
N TYR A 240 0.46 21.87 -6.56
CA TYR A 240 0.07 22.16 -7.94
C TYR A 240 -1.45 22.10 -8.12
N ILE A 241 -2.10 21.04 -7.70
CA ILE A 241 -3.55 20.86 -7.77
C ILE A 241 -4.28 22.00 -7.02
N LYS A 242 -3.82 22.37 -5.81
CA LYS A 242 -4.40 23.48 -5.04
C LYS A 242 -4.25 24.86 -5.72
N LYS A 243 -3.29 25.02 -6.62
CA LYS A 243 -3.02 26.29 -7.29
C LYS A 243 -3.48 26.31 -8.75
N LYS A 244 -3.65 25.19 -9.39
CA LYS A 244 -3.95 24.98 -10.81
C LYS A 244 -5.10 25.88 -11.31
N ASN A 245 -6.17 26.01 -10.53
CA ASN A 245 -7.32 26.87 -10.89
C ASN A 245 -7.01 28.37 -10.96
N ARG A 246 -5.81 28.79 -10.50
CA ARG A 246 -5.34 30.19 -10.55
C ARG A 246 -4.35 30.40 -11.68
N PHE A 247 -4.01 29.38 -12.45
CA PHE A 247 -3.10 29.49 -13.57
C PHE A 247 -3.85 29.97 -14.81
N ASP A 248 -3.19 30.79 -15.61
CA ASP A 248 -3.74 31.22 -16.88
C ASP A 248 -3.74 30.05 -17.88
N GLU A 249 -4.72 30.03 -18.79
CA GLU A 249 -4.85 28.96 -19.79
C GLU A 249 -3.64 28.81 -20.69
N THR A 250 -2.90 29.92 -20.94
CA THR A 250 -1.69 29.88 -21.73
C THR A 250 -0.60 28.96 -21.15
N PHE A 251 -0.58 28.76 -19.84
CA PHE A 251 0.35 27.83 -19.20
C PHE A 251 0.11 26.37 -19.61
N PHE A 252 -1.11 26.00 -19.96
CA PHE A 252 -1.48 24.63 -20.34
C PHE A 252 -1.28 24.35 -21.83
N LEU A 253 -0.89 25.31 -22.63
CA LEU A 253 -0.51 25.09 -24.01
C LEU A 253 0.72 24.18 -24.06
N LEU A 254 0.61 23.09 -24.78
CA LEU A 254 1.71 22.13 -24.90
C LEU A 254 2.78 22.67 -25.84
N THR A 255 3.90 23.02 -25.25
CA THR A 255 5.10 23.44 -26.00
C THR A 255 5.91 22.22 -26.47
N ASP A 256 6.90 22.44 -27.35
CA ASP A 256 7.81 21.39 -27.79
C ASP A 256 8.56 20.75 -26.61
N THR A 257 8.74 21.49 -25.51
CA THR A 257 9.30 20.97 -24.28
C THR A 257 8.48 19.80 -23.71
N ILE A 258 7.15 19.93 -23.69
CA ILE A 258 6.27 18.85 -23.22
C ILE A 258 6.24 17.72 -24.24
N LYS A 259 6.07 18.01 -25.52
CA LYS A 259 5.98 17.01 -26.58
C LYS A 259 7.27 16.17 -26.73
N SER A 260 8.43 16.75 -26.49
CA SER A 260 9.73 16.06 -26.55
C SER A 260 10.06 15.26 -25.28
N ASN A 261 9.34 15.46 -24.18
CA ASN A 261 9.60 14.72 -22.94
C ASN A 261 9.34 13.22 -23.14
N ALA A 262 10.23 12.38 -22.59
CA ALA A 262 10.14 10.92 -22.72
C ALA A 262 8.77 10.34 -22.31
N THR A 263 8.11 10.95 -21.33
CA THR A 263 6.78 10.55 -20.85
C THR A 263 5.71 10.65 -21.94
N PHE A 264 5.79 11.66 -22.82
CA PHE A 264 4.73 12.01 -23.78
C PHE A 264 5.09 11.70 -25.23
N ARG A 265 6.34 11.35 -25.51
CA ARG A 265 6.86 11.16 -26.87
C ARG A 265 6.05 10.19 -27.76
N THR A 266 5.32 9.26 -27.13
CA THR A 266 4.48 8.29 -27.85
C THR A 266 3.02 8.73 -28.00
N TYR A 267 2.66 9.96 -27.56
CA TYR A 267 1.29 10.47 -27.64
C TYR A 267 0.96 10.92 -29.05
N THR A 268 -0.30 10.69 -29.43
CA THR A 268 -0.89 11.20 -30.67
C THR A 268 -1.33 12.65 -30.50
N GLU A 269 -1.56 13.38 -31.59
CA GLU A 269 -2.06 14.76 -31.54
C GLU A 269 -3.43 14.86 -30.83
N ILE A 270 -4.27 13.83 -30.92
CA ILE A 270 -5.56 13.76 -30.19
C ILE A 270 -5.32 13.74 -28.69
N GLN A 271 -4.39 12.89 -28.23
CA GLN A 271 -4.05 12.80 -26.80
C GLN A 271 -3.38 14.08 -26.29
N TYR A 272 -2.57 14.75 -27.10
CA TYR A 272 -2.03 16.06 -26.74
C TYR A 272 -3.13 17.11 -26.59
N LYS A 273 -4.09 17.14 -27.51
CA LYS A 273 -5.23 18.06 -27.43
C LYS A 273 -6.06 17.78 -26.16
N GLU A 274 -6.41 16.54 -25.90
CA GLU A 274 -7.15 16.15 -24.70
C GLU A 274 -6.39 16.54 -23.41
N MET A 275 -5.08 16.34 -23.38
CA MET A 275 -4.23 16.69 -22.23
C MET A 275 -4.14 18.21 -22.03
N ALA A 276 -4.13 19.01 -23.11
CA ALA A 276 -4.17 20.47 -23.03
C ALA A 276 -5.54 20.96 -22.54
N ASP A 277 -6.62 20.45 -23.12
CA ASP A 277 -8.00 20.81 -22.79
C ASP A 277 -8.33 20.43 -21.33
N SER A 278 -7.87 19.27 -20.86
CA SER A 278 -8.03 18.79 -19.47
C SER A 278 -7.04 19.42 -18.50
N LYS A 279 -6.02 20.14 -18.98
CA LYS A 279 -4.98 20.79 -18.15
C LYS A 279 -4.19 19.82 -17.25
N THR A 280 -3.87 18.60 -17.74
CA THR A 280 -3.38 17.47 -16.91
C THR A 280 -1.97 16.99 -17.20
N PHE A 281 -1.18 17.73 -18.01
CA PHE A 281 0.17 17.26 -18.38
C PHE A 281 1.08 17.01 -17.16
N TYR A 282 0.96 17.83 -16.13
CA TYR A 282 1.79 17.70 -14.93
C TYR A 282 1.36 16.53 -14.05
N GLU A 283 0.04 16.36 -13.87
CA GLU A 283 -0.54 15.23 -13.15
C GLU A 283 -0.19 13.89 -13.81
N VAL A 284 -0.36 13.81 -15.14
CA VAL A 284 -0.02 12.60 -15.90
C VAL A 284 1.46 12.23 -15.72
N LYS A 285 2.36 13.22 -15.79
CA LYS A 285 3.79 13.01 -15.55
C LYS A 285 4.06 12.49 -14.15
N THR A 286 3.53 13.18 -13.14
CA THR A 286 3.77 12.87 -11.73
C THR A 286 3.23 11.48 -11.37
N PHE A 287 2.02 11.15 -11.82
CA PHE A 287 1.44 9.83 -11.57
C PHE A 287 2.18 8.71 -12.29
N ARG A 288 2.74 8.95 -13.50
CA ARG A 288 3.61 7.98 -14.16
C ARG A 288 4.89 7.73 -13.36
N LEU A 289 5.50 8.79 -12.84
CA LEU A 289 6.68 8.71 -12.00
C LEU A 289 6.40 7.87 -10.75
N LEU A 290 5.36 8.21 -9.98
CA LEU A 290 4.95 7.42 -8.80
C LEU A 290 4.65 5.95 -9.16
N GLY A 291 4.01 5.70 -10.31
CA GLY A 291 3.75 4.34 -10.77
C GLY A 291 5.04 3.57 -11.09
N SER A 292 5.99 4.20 -11.78
CA SER A 292 7.29 3.58 -12.10
C SER A 292 8.09 3.31 -10.84
N ALA A 293 8.05 4.24 -9.87
CA ALA A 293 8.66 4.07 -8.55
C ALA A 293 8.08 2.86 -7.80
N TYR A 294 6.75 2.73 -7.75
CA TYR A 294 6.08 1.57 -7.14
C TYR A 294 6.53 0.25 -7.77
N ILE A 295 6.51 0.18 -9.10
CA ILE A 295 6.95 -1.00 -9.84
C ILE A 295 8.40 -1.37 -9.49
N LYS A 296 9.29 -0.38 -9.47
CA LYS A 296 10.69 -0.58 -9.11
C LYS A 296 10.86 -1.09 -7.67
N MET A 297 10.13 -0.50 -6.72
CA MET A 297 10.23 -0.91 -5.31
C MET A 297 9.74 -2.34 -5.12
N ILE A 298 8.61 -2.73 -5.74
CA ILE A 298 8.13 -4.11 -5.70
C ILE A 298 9.14 -5.08 -6.32
N THR A 299 9.67 -4.75 -7.50
CA THR A 299 10.62 -5.62 -8.20
C THR A 299 11.92 -5.84 -7.42
N ASN A 300 12.26 -4.90 -6.53
CA ASN A 300 13.43 -4.97 -5.65
C ASN A 300 13.08 -5.41 -4.22
N ASP A 301 11.92 -6.01 -3.98
CA ASP A 301 11.43 -6.50 -2.69
C ASP A 301 11.40 -5.44 -1.56
N ARG A 302 11.26 -4.15 -1.93
CA ARG A 302 11.14 -3.03 -1.01
C ARG A 302 9.68 -2.69 -0.74
N PHE A 303 8.97 -3.62 -0.14
CA PHE A 303 7.51 -3.55 0.04
C PHE A 303 7.06 -2.42 0.98
N ASP A 304 7.84 -2.13 2.00
CA ASP A 304 7.63 -1.02 2.94
C ASP A 304 7.61 0.34 2.23
N ILE A 305 8.56 0.58 1.32
CA ILE A 305 8.61 1.82 0.53
C ILE A 305 7.53 1.81 -0.57
N ALA A 306 7.29 0.64 -1.19
CA ALA A 306 6.23 0.52 -2.19
C ALA A 306 4.87 0.90 -1.62
N SER A 307 4.54 0.49 -0.39
CA SER A 307 3.26 0.79 0.27
C SER A 307 3.08 2.28 0.60
N LEU A 308 4.16 3.06 0.70
CA LEU A 308 4.07 4.50 0.90
C LEU A 308 3.42 5.22 -0.31
N ILE A 309 3.68 4.74 -1.53
CA ILE A 309 3.17 5.40 -2.75
C ILE A 309 1.64 5.41 -2.80
N PRO A 310 0.91 4.30 -2.62
CA PRO A 310 -0.54 4.35 -2.56
C PRO A 310 -1.06 5.14 -1.34
N ALA A 311 -0.33 5.21 -0.22
CA ALA A 311 -0.67 6.07 0.90
C ALA A 311 -0.65 7.55 0.49
N GLU A 312 0.43 8.01 -0.12
CA GLU A 312 0.57 9.37 -0.65
C GLU A 312 -0.47 9.68 -1.75
N MET A 313 -0.84 8.69 -2.55
CA MET A 313 -1.92 8.84 -3.54
C MET A 313 -3.28 9.11 -2.90
N VAL A 314 -3.57 8.56 -1.71
CA VAL A 314 -4.78 8.90 -0.94
C VAL A 314 -4.76 10.38 -0.56
N ASP A 315 -3.63 10.92 -0.10
CA ASP A 315 -3.52 12.31 0.28
C ASP A 315 -3.63 13.26 -0.92
N ILE A 316 -3.12 12.86 -2.08
CA ILE A 316 -3.35 13.57 -3.35
C ILE A 316 -4.85 13.53 -3.70
N GLY A 317 -5.51 12.38 -3.57
CA GLY A 317 -6.94 12.24 -3.80
C GLY A 317 -7.80 13.10 -2.89
N LYS A 318 -7.47 13.19 -1.60
CA LYS A 318 -8.10 14.13 -0.65
C LYS A 318 -7.97 15.57 -1.13
N THR A 319 -6.78 15.93 -1.59
CA THR A 319 -6.54 17.28 -2.14
C THR A 319 -7.40 17.55 -3.38
N CYS A 320 -7.56 16.57 -4.28
CA CYS A 320 -8.45 16.69 -5.45
C CYS A 320 -9.91 16.91 -5.01
N LEU A 321 -10.38 16.17 -4.00
CA LEU A 321 -11.72 16.32 -3.44
C LEU A 321 -11.92 17.72 -2.81
N GLU A 322 -10.96 18.22 -2.04
CA GLU A 322 -10.99 19.56 -1.44
C GLU A 322 -11.17 20.68 -2.47
N VAL A 323 -10.48 20.58 -3.62
CA VAL A 323 -10.53 21.60 -4.68
C VAL A 323 -11.55 21.27 -5.77
N LYS A 324 -12.22 20.12 -5.70
CA LYS A 324 -13.21 19.62 -6.68
C LYS A 324 -12.63 19.45 -8.10
N ASP A 325 -11.40 18.95 -8.20
CA ASP A 325 -10.76 18.62 -9.48
C ASP A 325 -11.05 17.15 -9.84
N ASP A 326 -12.21 16.90 -10.45
CA ASP A 326 -12.67 15.55 -10.82
C ASP A 326 -11.78 14.88 -11.87
N ILE A 327 -11.12 15.68 -12.72
CA ILE A 327 -10.22 15.15 -13.75
C ILE A 327 -8.94 14.61 -13.11
N ALA A 328 -8.32 15.38 -12.22
CA ALA A 328 -7.16 14.90 -11.45
C ALA A 328 -7.52 13.68 -10.59
N LEU A 329 -8.72 13.67 -9.99
CA LEU A 329 -9.25 12.54 -9.22
C LEU A 329 -9.40 11.28 -10.08
N GLY A 330 -9.85 11.43 -11.33
CA GLY A 330 -9.90 10.34 -12.31
C GLY A 330 -8.51 9.74 -12.57
N HIS A 331 -7.47 10.57 -12.67
CA HIS A 331 -6.09 10.10 -12.82
C HIS A 331 -5.58 9.34 -11.58
N VAL A 332 -5.97 9.73 -10.37
CA VAL A 332 -5.69 8.97 -9.15
C VAL A 332 -6.26 7.56 -9.25
N ASN A 333 -7.54 7.42 -9.62
CA ASN A 333 -8.21 6.12 -9.78
C ASN A 333 -7.54 5.26 -10.86
N ILE A 334 -7.23 5.85 -12.02
CA ILE A 334 -6.51 5.14 -13.10
C ILE A 334 -5.17 4.62 -12.59
N ARG A 335 -4.48 5.39 -11.76
CA ARG A 335 -3.19 4.98 -11.19
C ARG A 335 -3.36 3.85 -10.19
N PHE A 336 -4.31 3.91 -9.27
CA PHE A 336 -4.61 2.79 -8.37
C PHE A 336 -4.87 1.50 -9.15
N ASN A 337 -5.70 1.56 -10.18
CA ASN A 337 -5.99 0.40 -11.03
C ASN A 337 -4.75 -0.14 -11.74
N THR A 338 -3.85 0.75 -12.18
CA THR A 338 -2.58 0.36 -12.81
C THR A 338 -1.67 -0.35 -11.81
N LEU A 339 -1.55 0.17 -10.59
CA LEU A 339 -0.77 -0.44 -9.52
C LEU A 339 -1.33 -1.81 -9.14
N PHE A 340 -2.64 -1.93 -9.00
CA PHE A 340 -3.31 -3.20 -8.69
C PHE A 340 -3.02 -4.27 -9.74
N ARG A 341 -3.23 -3.93 -11.00
CA ARG A 341 -2.95 -4.86 -12.11
C ARG A 341 -1.49 -5.31 -12.14
N PHE A 342 -0.56 -4.41 -11.81
CA PHE A 342 0.86 -4.75 -11.76
C PHE A 342 1.17 -5.64 -10.54
N ALA A 343 0.65 -5.29 -9.37
CA ALA A 343 0.85 -6.05 -8.14
C ALA A 343 0.29 -7.48 -8.25
N ILE A 344 -0.88 -7.66 -8.88
CA ILE A 344 -1.45 -8.98 -9.17
C ILE A 344 -0.50 -9.80 -10.04
N LYS A 345 0.00 -9.23 -11.15
CA LYS A 345 0.95 -9.93 -12.02
C LYS A 345 2.25 -10.32 -11.31
N HIS A 346 2.73 -9.42 -10.43
CA HIS A 346 3.92 -9.68 -9.62
C HIS A 346 3.65 -10.82 -8.62
N ALA A 347 2.50 -10.80 -7.94
CA ALA A 347 2.10 -11.83 -7.00
C ALA A 347 2.00 -13.22 -7.66
N TYR A 348 1.41 -13.30 -8.85
CA TYR A 348 1.34 -14.57 -9.61
C TYR A 348 2.72 -15.10 -9.99
N LYS A 349 3.60 -14.20 -10.47
CA LYS A 349 4.93 -14.58 -10.94
C LYS A 349 5.86 -15.03 -9.82
N ASN A 350 5.81 -14.34 -8.67
CA ASN A 350 6.78 -14.50 -7.60
C ASN A 350 6.21 -15.22 -6.37
N ASN A 351 4.94 -15.63 -6.39
CA ASN A 351 4.22 -16.21 -5.25
C ASN A 351 4.27 -15.31 -4.00
N GLU A 352 4.15 -13.98 -4.19
CA GLU A 352 4.32 -12.98 -3.14
C GLU A 352 3.14 -11.99 -3.11
N PRO A 353 2.08 -12.27 -2.33
CA PRO A 353 0.86 -11.46 -2.29
C PRO A 353 0.92 -10.24 -1.34
N ARG A 354 1.94 -10.09 -0.48
CA ARG A 354 1.98 -9.05 0.59
C ARG A 354 1.67 -7.64 0.10
N ASN A 355 2.19 -7.27 -1.06
CA ASN A 355 1.90 -5.95 -1.64
C ASN A 355 0.43 -5.70 -1.93
N LEU A 356 -0.31 -6.74 -2.29
CA LEU A 356 -1.73 -6.61 -2.59
C LEU A 356 -2.53 -6.24 -1.35
N TYR A 357 -2.16 -6.74 -0.17
CA TYR A 357 -2.81 -6.40 1.10
C TYR A 357 -2.70 -4.91 1.41
N ASN A 358 -1.47 -4.37 1.30
CA ASN A 358 -1.22 -2.95 1.56
C ASN A 358 -1.89 -2.06 0.50
N LEU A 359 -1.83 -2.46 -0.76
CA LEU A 359 -2.48 -1.73 -1.84
C LEU A 359 -4.00 -1.72 -1.70
N ALA A 360 -4.62 -2.87 -1.34
CA ALA A 360 -6.05 -2.97 -1.07
C ALA A 360 -6.47 -2.03 0.06
N PHE A 361 -5.70 -1.99 1.15
CA PHE A 361 -5.93 -1.10 2.27
C PHE A 361 -5.91 0.38 1.86
N HIS A 362 -4.88 0.83 1.15
CA HIS A 362 -4.79 2.23 0.74
C HIS A 362 -5.84 2.60 -0.31
N TYR A 363 -6.16 1.70 -1.23
CA TYR A 363 -7.23 1.97 -2.18
C TYR A 363 -8.59 2.05 -1.48
N ALA A 364 -8.85 1.20 -0.49
CA ALA A 364 -10.05 1.29 0.33
C ALA A 364 -10.10 2.59 1.16
N ASN A 365 -8.96 3.08 1.66
CA ASN A 365 -8.89 4.40 2.29
C ASN A 365 -9.33 5.51 1.32
N MET A 366 -8.97 5.40 0.04
CA MET A 366 -9.47 6.34 -0.97
C MET A 366 -11.00 6.23 -1.15
N ILE A 367 -11.54 5.00 -1.14
CA ILE A 367 -13.00 4.79 -1.17
C ILE A 367 -13.67 5.45 0.05
N GLN A 368 -13.08 5.32 1.23
CA GLN A 368 -13.61 5.98 2.43
C GLN A 368 -13.60 7.51 2.30
N GLU A 369 -12.59 8.10 1.66
CA GLU A 369 -12.58 9.54 1.37
C GLU A 369 -13.70 9.94 0.39
N TYR A 370 -14.00 9.11 -0.62
CA TYR A 370 -15.16 9.31 -1.49
C TYR A 370 -16.48 9.27 -0.72
N ILE A 371 -16.62 8.29 0.19
CA ILE A 371 -17.82 8.18 1.03
C ILE A 371 -17.94 9.41 1.95
N LYS A 372 -16.85 9.88 2.57
CA LYS A 372 -16.86 11.09 3.40
C LYS A 372 -17.25 12.35 2.62
N ALA A 373 -16.88 12.41 1.35
CA ALA A 373 -17.19 13.50 0.44
C ALA A 373 -18.54 13.34 -0.30
N ASP A 374 -19.33 12.31 0.05
CA ASP A 374 -20.62 11.94 -0.56
C ASP A 374 -20.55 11.72 -2.10
N ARG A 375 -19.39 11.19 -2.58
CA ARG A 375 -19.16 10.86 -3.99
C ARG A 375 -19.54 9.39 -4.27
N ILE A 376 -20.85 9.16 -4.39
CA ILE A 376 -21.45 7.83 -4.66
C ILE A 376 -20.95 7.25 -5.99
N ASP A 377 -20.85 8.07 -7.02
CA ASP A 377 -20.36 7.73 -8.36
C ASP A 377 -18.95 7.10 -8.32
N MET A 378 -18.04 7.76 -7.61
CA MET A 378 -16.67 7.29 -7.45
C MET A 378 -16.58 6.05 -6.56
N ALA A 379 -17.37 5.97 -5.50
CA ALA A 379 -17.43 4.79 -4.64
C ALA A 379 -17.91 3.56 -5.44
N LYS A 380 -19.01 3.67 -6.19
CA LYS A 380 -19.52 2.59 -7.07
C LYS A 380 -18.48 2.14 -8.09
N TYR A 381 -17.78 3.09 -8.73
CA TYR A 381 -16.69 2.77 -9.65
C TYR A 381 -15.59 1.93 -8.99
N CYS A 382 -15.15 2.30 -7.79
CA CYS A 382 -14.11 1.58 -7.07
C CYS A 382 -14.57 0.20 -6.59
N TYR A 383 -15.82 0.06 -6.11
CA TYR A 383 -16.39 -1.25 -5.77
C TYR A 383 -16.42 -2.20 -6.97
N ASP A 384 -16.80 -1.70 -8.16
CA ASP A 384 -16.74 -2.50 -9.38
C ASP A 384 -15.33 -2.97 -9.70
N LYS A 385 -14.29 -2.12 -9.48
CA LYS A 385 -12.89 -2.52 -9.67
C LYS A 385 -12.44 -3.55 -8.64
N PHE A 386 -12.85 -3.41 -7.37
CA PHE A 386 -12.57 -4.43 -6.36
C PHE A 386 -13.19 -5.77 -6.72
N LYS A 387 -14.44 -5.78 -7.17
CA LYS A 387 -15.09 -6.99 -7.69
C LYS A 387 -14.30 -7.60 -8.86
N PHE A 388 -13.90 -6.78 -9.82
CA PHE A 388 -13.12 -7.24 -10.98
C PHE A 388 -11.80 -7.90 -10.53
N TYR A 389 -11.05 -7.26 -9.62
CA TYR A 389 -9.78 -7.80 -9.12
C TYR A 389 -9.98 -9.04 -8.26
N ALA A 390 -10.98 -9.06 -7.38
CA ALA A 390 -11.31 -10.22 -6.58
C ALA A 390 -11.60 -11.45 -7.45
N ASN A 391 -12.41 -11.27 -8.48
CA ASN A 391 -12.74 -12.34 -9.43
C ASN A 391 -11.53 -12.82 -10.24
N ASP A 392 -10.63 -11.90 -10.64
CA ASP A 392 -9.38 -12.26 -11.34
C ASP A 392 -8.44 -13.04 -10.42
N ILE A 393 -8.28 -12.59 -9.17
CA ILE A 393 -7.46 -13.25 -8.15
C ILE A 393 -8.06 -14.63 -7.81
N TYR A 394 -9.36 -14.71 -7.60
CA TYR A 394 -10.04 -15.94 -7.23
C TYR A 394 -9.83 -17.06 -8.26
N LYS A 395 -9.94 -16.74 -9.56
CA LYS A 395 -9.69 -17.69 -10.64
C LYS A 395 -8.27 -18.26 -10.65
N ASN A 396 -7.30 -17.52 -10.14
CA ASN A 396 -5.89 -17.88 -10.17
C ASN A 396 -5.35 -18.35 -8.81
N ALA A 397 -6.20 -18.36 -7.78
CA ALA A 397 -5.80 -18.70 -6.41
C ALA A 397 -5.56 -20.19 -6.18
N GLU A 398 -6.02 -21.09 -7.06
CA GLU A 398 -5.81 -22.53 -6.94
C GLU A 398 -4.33 -22.90 -6.83
N SER A 399 -3.48 -22.22 -7.62
CA SER A 399 -2.03 -22.43 -7.61
C SER A 399 -1.30 -21.74 -6.43
N ASN A 400 -1.96 -20.80 -5.78
CA ASN A 400 -1.41 -20.01 -4.67
C ASN A 400 -2.52 -19.67 -3.65
N PRO A 401 -2.76 -20.53 -2.65
CA PRO A 401 -3.81 -20.33 -1.65
C PRO A 401 -3.71 -19.01 -0.87
N GLY A 402 -2.52 -18.43 -0.71
CA GLY A 402 -2.33 -17.12 -0.09
C GLY A 402 -3.06 -15.98 -0.81
N LEU A 403 -3.42 -16.17 -2.07
CA LEU A 403 -4.21 -15.21 -2.82
C LEU A 403 -5.68 -15.14 -2.37
N TYR A 404 -6.23 -16.20 -1.77
CA TYR A 404 -7.57 -16.15 -1.17
C TYR A 404 -7.63 -15.11 -0.07
N PHE A 405 -6.58 -14.99 0.75
CA PHE A 405 -6.50 -13.98 1.79
C PHE A 405 -6.50 -12.55 1.24
N VAL A 406 -6.06 -12.34 -0.01
CA VAL A 406 -6.20 -11.03 -0.68
C VAL A 406 -7.68 -10.73 -0.94
N VAL A 407 -8.47 -11.72 -1.40
CA VAL A 407 -9.91 -11.55 -1.61
C VAL A 407 -10.63 -11.26 -0.30
N ASP A 408 -10.25 -11.96 0.77
CA ASP A 408 -10.75 -11.70 2.13
C ASP A 408 -10.42 -10.27 2.58
N THR A 409 -9.19 -9.81 2.32
CA THR A 409 -8.78 -8.42 2.62
C THR A 409 -9.63 -7.41 1.83
N LEU A 410 -9.87 -7.64 0.54
CA LEU A 410 -10.75 -6.77 -0.27
C LEU A 410 -12.16 -6.73 0.31
N THR A 411 -12.70 -7.89 0.69
CA THR A 411 -14.04 -8.00 1.31
C THR A 411 -14.10 -7.27 2.64
N PHE A 412 -13.09 -7.44 3.48
CA PHE A 412 -13.00 -6.76 4.78
C PHE A 412 -12.93 -5.23 4.63
N GLU A 413 -12.13 -4.75 3.69
CA GLU A 413 -12.03 -3.31 3.43
C GLU A 413 -13.37 -2.73 2.94
N LEU A 414 -14.08 -3.44 2.07
CA LEU A 414 -15.41 -3.03 1.63
C LEU A 414 -16.46 -3.15 2.74
N LYS A 415 -16.35 -4.14 3.65
CA LYS A 415 -17.19 -4.19 4.87
C LYS A 415 -17.04 -2.90 5.69
N LYS A 416 -15.82 -2.42 5.93
CA LYS A 416 -15.61 -1.14 6.63
C LYS A 416 -16.24 0.05 5.89
N CYS A 417 -16.11 0.08 4.56
CA CYS A 417 -16.74 1.09 3.75
C CYS A 417 -18.28 1.03 3.88
N GLN A 418 -18.86 -0.16 3.90
CA GLN A 418 -20.30 -0.35 4.03
C GLN A 418 -20.84 0.13 5.40
N VAL A 419 -20.10 -0.15 6.48
CA VAL A 419 -20.41 0.40 7.81
C VAL A 419 -20.34 1.93 7.80
N LEU A 420 -19.33 2.50 7.14
CA LEU A 420 -19.20 3.96 7.02
C LEU A 420 -20.35 4.58 6.21
N ILE A 421 -20.78 3.94 5.12
CA ILE A 421 -21.92 4.36 4.28
C ILE A 421 -23.21 4.36 5.11
N HIS A 422 -23.43 3.31 5.90
CA HIS A 422 -24.58 3.24 6.81
C HIS A 422 -24.56 4.39 7.82
N ASN A 423 -23.43 4.64 8.45
CA ASN A 423 -23.25 5.73 9.42
C ASN A 423 -23.46 7.12 8.79
N LYS A 424 -23.16 7.27 7.51
CA LYS A 424 -23.41 8.46 6.69
C LYS A 424 -24.86 8.59 6.24
N GLN A 425 -25.70 7.57 6.50
CA GLN A 425 -27.12 7.55 6.15
C GLN A 425 -27.39 7.72 4.64
N TRP A 426 -26.56 7.09 3.78
CA TRP A 426 -26.86 7.04 2.36
C TRP A 426 -28.18 6.32 2.12
N LYS A 427 -28.81 6.57 0.97
CA LYS A 427 -30.08 5.91 0.60
C LYS A 427 -29.92 4.39 0.61
N ASP A 428 -30.93 3.70 1.11
CA ASP A 428 -30.91 2.24 1.23
C ASP A 428 -30.71 1.54 -0.14
N GLU A 429 -31.22 2.11 -1.23
CA GLU A 429 -30.99 1.59 -2.59
C GLU A 429 -29.50 1.59 -2.96
N ASP A 430 -28.79 2.71 -2.72
CA ASP A 430 -27.36 2.82 -3.01
C ASP A 430 -26.54 1.88 -2.14
N GLN A 431 -26.90 1.78 -0.84
CA GLN A 431 -26.26 0.86 0.09
C GLN A 431 -26.45 -0.60 -0.36
N LEU A 432 -27.64 -0.98 -0.79
CA LEU A 432 -27.97 -2.33 -1.24
C LEU A 432 -27.25 -2.69 -2.55
N ASP A 433 -27.14 -1.73 -3.48
CA ASP A 433 -26.41 -1.92 -4.73
C ASP A 433 -24.92 -2.20 -4.47
N LEU A 434 -24.31 -1.45 -3.54
CA LEU A 434 -22.92 -1.67 -3.13
C LEU A 434 -22.75 -3.00 -2.40
N LEU A 435 -23.70 -3.37 -1.53
CA LEU A 435 -23.71 -4.66 -0.86
C LEU A 435 -23.72 -5.81 -1.87
N LYS A 436 -24.57 -5.76 -2.91
CA LYS A 436 -24.60 -6.78 -3.97
C LYS A 436 -23.24 -6.94 -4.67
N MET A 437 -22.46 -5.86 -4.81
CA MET A 437 -21.12 -5.97 -5.37
C MET A 437 -20.15 -6.73 -4.43
N ILE A 438 -20.29 -6.54 -3.11
CA ILE A 438 -19.51 -7.30 -2.10
C ILE A 438 -19.85 -8.79 -2.17
N LEU A 439 -21.13 -9.14 -2.33
CA LEU A 439 -21.58 -10.52 -2.40
C LEU A 439 -21.07 -11.27 -3.65
N GLN A 440 -20.56 -10.55 -4.65
CA GLN A 440 -20.00 -11.12 -5.86
C GLN A 440 -18.47 -11.29 -5.86
N LEU A 441 -17.80 -10.99 -4.75
CA LEU A 441 -16.33 -11.05 -4.68
C LEU A 441 -15.80 -12.48 -4.71
N ASP A 442 -16.52 -13.42 -4.13
CA ASP A 442 -16.20 -14.85 -4.01
C ASP A 442 -16.86 -15.72 -5.08
N LYS A 443 -17.54 -15.11 -6.05
CA LYS A 443 -18.26 -15.81 -7.12
C LYS A 443 -17.80 -15.31 -8.49
N PRO A 444 -16.68 -15.82 -9.05
CA PRO A 444 -16.29 -15.46 -10.40
C PRO A 444 -17.38 -15.88 -11.39
N PRO A 445 -17.69 -15.04 -12.38
CA PRO A 445 -18.67 -15.39 -13.40
C PRO A 445 -18.31 -16.69 -14.12
N GLY A 446 -19.27 -17.61 -14.22
CA GLY A 446 -19.14 -18.83 -15.01
C GLY A 446 -18.39 -19.99 -14.36
N TYR A 447 -18.20 -19.98 -13.03
CA TYR A 447 -17.69 -21.17 -12.37
C TYR A 447 -18.74 -22.30 -12.39
N SER A 448 -18.27 -23.52 -12.58
CA SER A 448 -19.07 -24.72 -12.69
C SER A 448 -19.02 -25.57 -11.41
N LYS A 449 -19.82 -26.65 -11.37
CA LYS A 449 -19.70 -27.64 -10.31
C LYS A 449 -18.30 -28.28 -10.26
N ASP A 450 -17.67 -28.44 -11.43
CA ASP A 450 -16.29 -28.97 -11.53
C ASP A 450 -15.26 -28.03 -10.87
N ASP A 451 -15.50 -26.71 -10.88
CA ASP A 451 -14.64 -25.75 -10.18
C ASP A 451 -14.79 -25.89 -8.66
N VAL A 452 -16.01 -26.21 -8.19
CA VAL A 452 -16.30 -26.49 -6.78
C VAL A 452 -15.64 -27.78 -6.35
N ASP A 453 -15.76 -28.85 -7.14
CA ASP A 453 -15.17 -30.15 -6.87
C ASP A 453 -13.62 -30.08 -6.85
N LYS A 454 -13.04 -29.10 -7.54
CA LYS A 454 -11.59 -28.80 -7.48
C LYS A 454 -11.19 -27.93 -6.28
N GLY A 455 -12.10 -27.63 -5.36
CA GLY A 455 -11.83 -26.86 -4.15
C GLY A 455 -11.83 -25.33 -4.34
N ILE A 456 -12.18 -24.82 -5.53
CA ILE A 456 -12.19 -23.37 -5.80
C ILE A 456 -13.17 -22.64 -4.88
N LEU A 457 -14.32 -23.24 -4.57
CA LEU A 457 -15.27 -22.70 -3.57
C LEU A 457 -14.97 -23.21 -2.15
N GLY A 458 -14.44 -24.43 -2.01
CA GLY A 458 -14.13 -25.03 -0.70
C GLY A 458 -12.95 -24.37 0.02
N GLY A 459 -12.09 -23.66 -0.73
CA GLY A 459 -10.87 -23.05 -0.17
C GLY A 459 -11.05 -21.66 0.44
N ASN A 460 -12.14 -20.93 0.16
CA ASN A 460 -12.29 -19.55 0.63
C ASN A 460 -13.55 -19.31 1.48
N ASN A 461 -13.57 -19.88 2.66
CA ASN A 461 -14.58 -19.57 3.67
C ASN A 461 -14.35 -18.20 4.34
N GLY A 462 -13.19 -17.56 4.15
CA GLY A 462 -12.84 -16.26 4.74
C GLY A 462 -13.76 -15.13 4.26
N THR A 463 -13.94 -14.99 2.93
CA THR A 463 -14.86 -14.01 2.36
C THR A 463 -16.28 -14.21 2.88
N ARG A 464 -16.78 -15.45 2.89
CA ARG A 464 -18.12 -15.77 3.41
C ARG A 464 -18.27 -15.41 4.89
N ARG A 465 -17.25 -15.67 5.70
CA ARG A 465 -17.20 -15.28 7.13
C ARG A 465 -17.30 -13.76 7.31
N ILE A 466 -16.57 -12.98 6.52
CA ILE A 466 -16.64 -11.51 6.57
C ILE A 466 -18.02 -11.01 6.15
N GLN A 467 -18.65 -11.65 5.15
CA GLN A 467 -20.02 -11.33 4.72
C GLN A 467 -21.04 -11.62 5.83
N ILE A 468 -20.91 -12.79 6.53
CA ILE A 468 -21.73 -13.07 7.71
C ILE A 468 -21.50 -12.00 8.79
N GLY A 469 -20.25 -11.65 9.09
CA GLY A 469 -19.94 -10.57 10.02
C GLY A 469 -20.57 -9.22 9.65
N LEU A 470 -20.76 -8.93 8.35
CA LEU A 470 -21.51 -7.77 7.88
C LEU A 470 -23.02 -7.94 8.10
N ALA A 471 -23.55 -9.16 7.95
CA ALA A 471 -24.96 -9.45 8.27
C ALA A 471 -25.26 -9.24 9.76
N LEU A 472 -24.34 -9.68 10.64
CA LEU A 472 -24.46 -9.43 12.10
C LEU A 472 -24.53 -7.93 12.40
N PHE A 473 -23.68 -7.13 11.76
CA PHE A 473 -23.75 -5.66 11.87
C PHE A 473 -25.13 -5.14 11.44
N TYR A 474 -25.67 -5.57 10.29
CA TYR A 474 -26.98 -5.11 9.85
C TYR A 474 -28.12 -5.54 10.77
N LEU A 475 -28.05 -6.73 11.36
CA LEU A 475 -29.02 -7.17 12.37
C LEU A 475 -28.93 -6.28 13.63
N SER A 476 -27.74 -5.93 14.11
CA SER A 476 -27.55 -5.09 15.28
C SER A 476 -28.13 -3.67 15.10
N VAL A 477 -28.13 -3.16 13.87
CA VAL A 477 -28.71 -1.84 13.52
C VAL A 477 -30.13 -1.93 12.96
N ASN A 478 -30.77 -3.10 13.10
CA ASN A 478 -32.17 -3.37 12.67
C ASN A 478 -32.43 -3.17 11.16
N LYS A 479 -31.42 -3.43 10.33
CA LYS A 479 -31.50 -3.41 8.86
C LYS A 479 -31.68 -4.84 8.31
N ILE A 480 -32.80 -5.47 8.64
CA ILE A 480 -33.10 -6.91 8.37
C ILE A 480 -33.00 -7.23 6.87
N GLU A 481 -33.48 -6.35 5.98
CA GLU A 481 -33.45 -6.60 4.52
C GLU A 481 -32.01 -6.74 3.98
N PHE A 482 -31.03 -6.05 4.56
CA PHE A 482 -29.63 -6.18 4.18
C PHE A 482 -29.04 -7.51 4.65
N ALA A 483 -29.31 -7.89 5.90
CA ALA A 483 -28.92 -9.20 6.41
C ALA A 483 -29.56 -10.35 5.63
N LYS A 484 -30.82 -10.18 5.23
CA LYS A 484 -31.54 -11.12 4.38
C LYS A 484 -30.90 -11.26 3.00
N ALA A 485 -30.48 -10.15 2.37
CA ALA A 485 -29.77 -10.21 1.09
C ALA A 485 -28.47 -11.02 1.18
N ILE A 486 -27.74 -10.90 2.29
CA ILE A 486 -26.52 -11.71 2.55
C ILE A 486 -26.89 -13.18 2.76
N ALA A 487 -27.96 -13.47 3.53
CA ALA A 487 -28.43 -14.85 3.75
C ALA A 487 -28.92 -15.49 2.45
N GLU A 488 -29.66 -14.76 1.61
CA GLU A 488 -30.12 -15.23 0.30
C GLU A 488 -28.97 -15.56 -0.66
N ASP A 489 -27.91 -14.73 -0.65
CA ASP A 489 -26.69 -14.99 -1.41
C ASP A 489 -25.95 -16.23 -0.89
N TYR A 490 -25.92 -16.43 0.42
CA TYR A 490 -25.31 -17.64 1.00
C TYR A 490 -26.10 -18.91 0.60
N LEU A 491 -27.41 -18.82 0.48
CA LEU A 491 -28.24 -19.95 0.02
C LEU A 491 -27.96 -20.37 -1.42
N ASP A 492 -27.30 -19.57 -2.24
CA ASP A 492 -26.87 -19.97 -3.57
C ASP A 492 -25.86 -21.11 -3.53
N ASP A 493 -25.13 -21.27 -2.42
CA ASP A 493 -24.21 -22.38 -2.21
C ASP A 493 -24.92 -23.75 -2.13
N LEU A 494 -26.25 -23.79 -1.88
CA LEU A 494 -27.08 -25.01 -2.01
C LEU A 494 -27.12 -25.58 -3.43
N ALA A 495 -26.67 -24.85 -4.44
CA ALA A 495 -26.50 -25.39 -5.78
C ALA A 495 -25.34 -26.42 -5.85
N TYR A 496 -24.45 -26.40 -4.88
CA TYR A 496 -23.20 -27.17 -4.84
C TYR A 496 -23.12 -28.14 -3.67
N PHE A 497 -23.74 -27.78 -2.53
CA PHE A 497 -23.73 -28.59 -1.30
C PHE A 497 -25.10 -29.16 -1.01
N ASP A 498 -25.13 -30.37 -0.45
CA ASP A 498 -26.35 -30.89 0.15
C ASP A 498 -26.75 -30.08 1.40
N GLU A 499 -28.02 -30.23 1.82
CA GLU A 499 -28.56 -29.49 2.96
C GLU A 499 -27.74 -29.66 4.25
N LYS A 500 -27.26 -30.89 4.50
CA LYS A 500 -26.53 -31.24 5.72
C LYS A 500 -25.14 -30.61 5.73
N THR A 501 -24.43 -30.73 4.62
CA THR A 501 -23.10 -30.10 4.43
C THR A 501 -23.21 -28.57 4.51
N PHE A 502 -24.25 -28.01 3.89
CA PHE A 502 -24.52 -26.58 3.98
C PHE A 502 -24.75 -26.10 5.42
N LYS A 503 -25.65 -26.81 6.19
CA LYS A 503 -25.90 -26.51 7.61
C LYS A 503 -24.66 -26.64 8.46
N SER A 504 -23.87 -27.68 8.23
CA SER A 504 -22.60 -27.90 8.94
C SER A 504 -21.60 -26.77 8.68
N ASN A 505 -21.42 -26.41 7.42
CA ASN A 505 -20.52 -25.30 7.04
C ASN A 505 -21.00 -23.95 7.63
N ALA A 506 -22.28 -23.63 7.52
CA ALA A 506 -22.85 -22.41 8.10
C ALA A 506 -22.67 -22.34 9.62
N ASN A 507 -22.90 -23.45 10.33
CA ASN A 507 -22.65 -23.54 11.77
C ASN A 507 -21.17 -23.34 12.10
N THR A 508 -20.27 -23.93 11.32
CA THR A 508 -18.82 -23.77 11.51
C THR A 508 -18.40 -22.31 11.34
N GLN A 509 -18.87 -21.63 10.28
CA GLN A 509 -18.54 -20.19 10.09
C GLN A 509 -19.08 -19.32 11.24
N CYS A 510 -20.31 -19.60 11.70
CA CYS A 510 -20.90 -18.88 12.84
C CYS A 510 -20.15 -19.15 14.15
N PHE A 511 -19.71 -20.40 14.36
CA PHE A 511 -18.88 -20.75 15.51
C PHE A 511 -17.55 -20.02 15.50
N LEU A 512 -16.84 -20.03 14.39
CA LEU A 512 -15.57 -19.31 14.25
C LEU A 512 -15.74 -17.80 14.55
N LEU A 513 -16.82 -17.18 14.06
CA LEU A 513 -17.14 -15.78 14.39
C LEU A 513 -17.39 -15.57 15.89
N SER A 514 -17.94 -16.56 16.59
CA SER A 514 -18.21 -16.45 18.03
C SER A 514 -16.93 -16.48 18.87
N ILE A 515 -15.89 -17.18 18.41
CA ILE A 515 -14.64 -17.37 19.15
C ILE A 515 -13.53 -16.41 18.74
N PHE A 516 -13.57 -15.86 17.53
CA PHE A 516 -12.53 -14.93 17.09
C PHE A 516 -12.50 -13.64 17.90
N GLY A 517 -11.30 -13.28 18.38
CA GLY A 517 -11.00 -12.00 19.01
C GLY A 517 -10.62 -10.91 18.01
N PRO A 518 -10.50 -9.66 18.48
CA PRO A 518 -10.14 -8.52 17.63
C PRO A 518 -8.69 -8.54 17.16
N GLN A 519 -7.85 -9.33 17.82
CA GLN A 519 -6.42 -9.43 17.53
C GLN A 519 -6.09 -10.75 16.88
N PHE A 520 -5.14 -10.71 15.98
CA PHE A 520 -4.50 -11.88 15.40
C PHE A 520 -3.32 -12.28 16.28
N TRP A 521 -2.94 -13.55 16.24
CA TRP A 521 -1.81 -14.09 17.00
C TRP A 521 -0.44 -13.65 16.43
N GLU A 522 -0.43 -13.12 15.22
CA GLU A 522 0.76 -12.71 14.49
C GLU A 522 0.71 -11.22 14.17
N ASP A 523 1.84 -10.54 14.29
CA ASP A 523 1.98 -9.14 13.86
C ASP A 523 2.26 -9.11 12.35
N THR A 524 1.37 -8.43 11.64
CA THR A 524 1.46 -8.22 10.20
C THR A 524 1.87 -6.78 9.90
N ASP A 525 2.13 -6.44 8.63
CA ASP A 525 2.35 -5.03 8.20
C ASP A 525 1.20 -4.09 8.62
N ARG A 526 0.06 -4.63 9.06
CA ARG A 526 -1.12 -3.91 9.53
C ARG A 526 -1.37 -4.06 11.04
N GLY A 527 -0.37 -4.52 11.78
CA GLY A 527 -0.48 -4.87 13.19
C GLY A 527 -1.24 -6.19 13.41
N THR A 528 -1.75 -6.38 14.62
CA THR A 528 -2.45 -7.62 15.02
C THR A 528 -3.93 -7.66 14.64
N LEU A 529 -4.39 -6.86 13.66
CA LEU A 529 -5.81 -6.77 13.29
C LEU A 529 -6.33 -8.09 12.72
N ASN A 530 -7.33 -8.68 13.38
CA ASN A 530 -8.05 -9.84 12.85
C ASN A 530 -9.17 -9.38 11.89
N ILE A 531 -9.01 -9.63 10.60
CA ILE A 531 -9.98 -9.24 9.57
C ILE A 531 -11.30 -10.01 9.63
N TYR A 532 -11.31 -11.17 10.30
CA TYR A 532 -12.49 -12.01 10.45
C TYR A 532 -13.30 -11.67 11.71
N PHE A 533 -12.80 -10.82 12.56
CA PHE A 533 -13.51 -10.43 13.78
C PHE A 533 -14.81 -9.68 13.47
N ALA A 534 -15.87 -10.06 14.18
CA ALA A 534 -17.15 -9.37 14.19
C ALA A 534 -17.54 -9.05 15.64
N PRO A 535 -17.69 -7.77 16.01
CA PRO A 535 -18.04 -7.40 17.38
C PRO A 535 -19.48 -7.77 17.76
N GLU A 536 -20.39 -7.94 16.79
CA GLU A 536 -21.82 -8.17 16.98
C GLU A 536 -22.14 -9.66 17.20
N LYS A 537 -21.37 -10.36 18.06
CA LYS A 537 -21.49 -11.81 18.31
C LYS A 537 -22.88 -12.22 18.86
N ASP A 538 -23.55 -11.34 19.55
CA ASP A 538 -24.92 -11.52 20.07
C ASP A 538 -25.97 -11.72 18.97
N GLN A 539 -25.68 -11.35 17.75
CA GLN A 539 -26.57 -11.49 16.58
C GLN A 539 -26.41 -12.80 15.83
N ILE A 540 -25.48 -13.67 16.24
CA ILE A 540 -25.18 -14.93 15.53
C ILE A 540 -26.40 -15.84 15.48
N ASP A 541 -27.10 -16.03 16.59
CA ASP A 541 -28.29 -16.90 16.61
C ASP A 541 -29.42 -16.33 15.75
N SER A 542 -29.64 -15.00 15.80
CA SER A 542 -30.60 -14.32 14.93
C SER A 542 -30.28 -14.51 13.44
N PHE A 543 -29.01 -14.46 13.07
CA PHE A 543 -28.57 -14.74 11.70
C PHE A 543 -28.82 -16.18 11.29
N LYS A 544 -28.50 -17.15 12.14
CA LYS A 544 -28.75 -18.58 11.88
C LYS A 544 -30.26 -18.85 11.69
N GLU A 545 -31.09 -18.32 12.57
CA GLU A 545 -32.56 -18.43 12.46
C GLU A 545 -33.06 -17.85 11.12
N LEU A 546 -32.57 -16.67 10.73
CA LEU A 546 -32.90 -16.06 9.45
C LEU A 546 -32.47 -16.93 8.28
N LEU A 547 -31.21 -17.39 8.26
CA LEU A 547 -30.61 -18.20 7.20
C LEU A 547 -31.37 -19.52 7.02
N PHE A 548 -31.60 -20.25 8.11
CA PHE A 548 -32.27 -21.56 8.06
C PHE A 548 -33.77 -21.44 7.75
N SER A 549 -34.45 -20.40 8.24
CA SER A 549 -35.84 -20.13 7.84
C SER A 549 -35.97 -19.82 6.34
N LEU A 550 -35.03 -19.08 5.76
CA LEU A 550 -34.99 -18.83 4.33
C LEU A 550 -34.65 -20.09 3.52
N MET A 551 -33.75 -20.92 4.05
CA MET A 551 -33.40 -22.21 3.47
C MET A 551 -34.61 -23.14 3.39
N ASP A 552 -35.34 -23.33 4.51
CA ASP A 552 -36.52 -24.15 4.55
C ASP A 552 -37.58 -23.71 3.54
N LYS A 553 -37.81 -22.39 3.44
CA LYS A 553 -38.72 -21.82 2.41
C LYS A 553 -38.25 -22.09 0.98
N ARG A 554 -36.94 -22.03 0.73
CA ARG A 554 -36.35 -22.29 -0.59
C ARG A 554 -36.50 -23.77 -0.96
N LEU A 555 -36.27 -24.69 0.00
CA LEU A 555 -36.42 -26.12 -0.18
C LEU A 555 -37.89 -26.52 -0.41
N GLU A 556 -38.82 -25.98 0.37
CA GLU A 556 -40.26 -26.15 0.13
C GLU A 556 -40.71 -25.66 -1.25
N ALA A 557 -40.14 -24.55 -1.72
CA ALA A 557 -40.43 -24.05 -3.07
C ALA A 557 -39.90 -24.99 -4.14
N LEU A 558 -38.67 -25.53 -3.96
CA LEU A 558 -38.09 -26.53 -4.86
C LEU A 558 -38.86 -27.83 -4.89
N GLN A 559 -39.32 -28.33 -3.72
CA GLN A 559 -40.17 -29.53 -3.65
C GLN A 559 -41.53 -29.32 -4.38
N ARG A 560 -42.13 -28.14 -4.21
CA ARG A 560 -43.35 -27.78 -4.97
C ARG A 560 -43.09 -27.77 -6.47
N ASP A 561 -41.95 -27.24 -6.91
CA ASP A 561 -41.56 -27.25 -8.31
C ASP A 561 -41.32 -28.65 -8.86
N VAL A 562 -40.64 -29.53 -8.08
CA VAL A 562 -40.43 -30.92 -8.45
C VAL A 562 -41.78 -31.67 -8.59
N LYS A 563 -42.70 -31.42 -7.65
CA LYS A 563 -44.05 -31.99 -7.72
C LYS A 563 -44.82 -31.50 -8.96
N PHE A 564 -44.70 -30.21 -9.29
CA PHE A 564 -45.30 -29.66 -10.50
C PHE A 564 -44.69 -30.26 -11.77
N LEU A 565 -43.35 -30.35 -11.87
CA LEU A 565 -42.67 -30.99 -13.00
C LEU A 565 -43.06 -32.48 -13.15
N SER A 566 -43.16 -33.22 -12.02
CA SER A 566 -43.59 -34.62 -12.03
C SER A 566 -45.02 -34.75 -12.61
N LEU A 567 -45.95 -33.87 -12.21
CA LEU A 567 -47.30 -33.83 -12.76
C LEU A 567 -47.32 -33.52 -14.28
N GLU A 568 -46.44 -32.69 -14.74
CA GLU A 568 -46.32 -32.37 -16.20
C GLU A 568 -45.73 -33.59 -16.96
N VAL A 569 -44.72 -34.29 -16.39
CA VAL A 569 -44.20 -35.53 -16.95
C VAL A 569 -45.33 -36.59 -17.03
N ASP A 570 -46.12 -36.75 -15.95
CA ASP A 570 -47.26 -37.68 -15.93
C ASP A 570 -48.32 -37.36 -17.01
N LYS A 571 -48.58 -36.07 -17.22
CA LYS A 571 -49.46 -35.62 -18.32
C LYS A 571 -48.93 -36.00 -19.71
N LEU A 572 -47.62 -35.83 -19.93
CA LEU A 572 -46.98 -36.22 -21.18
C LEU A 572 -46.97 -37.76 -21.35
N MET A 573 -46.77 -38.48 -20.28
CA MET A 573 -46.85 -39.97 -20.29
C MET A 573 -48.28 -40.46 -20.59
N GLN A 574 -49.31 -39.85 -20.01
CA GLN A 574 -50.69 -40.16 -20.34
C GLN A 574 -51.02 -39.79 -21.79
N LYS A 575 -50.47 -38.64 -22.32
CA LYS A 575 -50.61 -38.26 -23.73
C LYS A 575 -49.96 -39.34 -24.64
N ARG A 576 -48.79 -39.86 -24.26
CA ARG A 576 -48.12 -40.97 -24.95
C ARG A 576 -48.95 -42.24 -25.02
N GLN A 577 -49.58 -42.59 -23.90
CA GLN A 577 -50.44 -43.80 -23.84
C GLN A 577 -51.70 -43.64 -24.75
N ARG A 578 -52.27 -42.43 -24.85
CA ARG A 578 -53.43 -42.16 -25.69
C ARG A 578 -53.11 -42.07 -27.21
N GLN A 579 -51.86 -41.92 -27.58
CA GLN A 579 -51.32 -41.80 -28.95
C GLN A 579 -50.57 -43.06 -29.41
N ASP A 580 -51.02 -44.25 -29.02
CA ASP A 580 -50.41 -45.56 -29.39
C ASP A 580 -48.90 -45.64 -29.16
N GLY A 581 -48.43 -45.00 -28.11
CA GLY A 581 -47.02 -45.04 -27.67
C GLY A 581 -46.11 -44.03 -28.33
N TYR A 582 -46.60 -43.15 -29.22
CA TYR A 582 -45.79 -42.11 -29.88
C TYR A 582 -46.00 -40.72 -29.23
N LEU A 583 -44.89 -40.06 -28.93
CA LEU A 583 -44.85 -38.61 -28.64
C LEU A 583 -44.19 -37.93 -29.83
N ASN A 584 -44.65 -36.73 -30.18
CA ASN A 584 -43.93 -35.90 -31.15
C ASN A 584 -42.55 -35.49 -30.55
N ASP A 585 -41.65 -35.05 -31.41
CA ASP A 585 -40.26 -34.76 -30.96
C ASP A 585 -40.20 -33.60 -29.97
N ALA A 586 -41.08 -32.62 -30.04
CA ALA A 586 -41.18 -31.51 -29.08
C ALA A 586 -41.65 -31.97 -27.70
N ASP A 587 -42.66 -32.87 -27.64
CA ASP A 587 -43.16 -33.43 -26.38
C ASP A 587 -42.10 -34.37 -25.73
N LYS A 588 -41.27 -35.07 -26.56
CA LYS A 588 -40.15 -35.90 -26.06
C LYS A 588 -39.07 -35.04 -25.44
N GLU A 589 -38.62 -34.00 -26.14
CA GLU A 589 -37.63 -33.08 -25.66
C GLU A 589 -38.08 -32.37 -24.37
N GLN A 590 -39.32 -31.96 -24.31
CA GLN A 590 -39.92 -31.36 -23.11
C GLN A 590 -39.99 -32.34 -21.94
N MET A 591 -40.32 -33.63 -22.17
CA MET A 591 -40.35 -34.66 -21.16
C MET A 591 -38.93 -34.95 -20.63
N GLU A 592 -37.94 -35.04 -21.50
CA GLU A 592 -36.54 -35.26 -21.12
C GLU A 592 -35.96 -34.07 -20.34
N ASP A 593 -36.37 -32.85 -20.71
CA ASP A 593 -35.98 -31.61 -19.99
C ASP A 593 -36.62 -31.60 -18.57
N PHE A 594 -37.88 -31.95 -18.45
CA PHE A 594 -38.53 -32.05 -17.13
C PHE A 594 -37.94 -33.18 -16.27
N GLN A 595 -37.64 -34.34 -16.87
CA GLN A 595 -37.00 -35.45 -16.16
C GLN A 595 -35.58 -35.07 -15.70
N ARG A 596 -34.79 -34.37 -16.52
CA ARG A 596 -33.48 -33.84 -16.12
C ARG A 596 -33.59 -32.82 -14.97
N LYS A 597 -34.58 -31.91 -15.02
CA LYS A 597 -34.84 -30.96 -13.94
C LYS A 597 -35.28 -31.64 -12.64
N ILE A 598 -36.10 -32.68 -12.71
CA ILE A 598 -36.48 -33.50 -11.55
C ILE A 598 -35.26 -34.19 -10.98
N ALA A 599 -34.46 -34.87 -11.81
CA ALA A 599 -33.28 -35.61 -11.37
C ALA A 599 -32.26 -34.66 -10.72
N ALA A 600 -32.04 -33.48 -11.29
CA ALA A 600 -31.14 -32.47 -10.72
C ALA A 600 -31.62 -31.92 -9.37
N ARG A 601 -32.95 -31.94 -9.11
CA ARG A 601 -33.54 -31.45 -7.86
C ARG A 601 -33.79 -32.55 -6.82
N SER A 602 -33.90 -33.81 -7.25
CA SER A 602 -34.11 -34.98 -6.38
C SER A 602 -32.81 -35.60 -5.87
N SER A 603 -31.69 -35.32 -6.48
CA SER A 603 -30.38 -35.82 -6.03
C SER A 603 -29.93 -35.26 -4.67
N ASN A 604 -30.73 -34.38 -4.07
CA ASN A 604 -30.50 -33.80 -2.74
C ASN A 604 -31.25 -34.58 -1.60
N GLU A 605 -31.92 -35.69 -1.87
CA GLU A 605 -32.72 -36.42 -0.87
C GLU A 605 -32.13 -37.80 -0.50
N GLU A 606 -30.84 -38.01 -0.42
CA GLU A 606 -30.30 -39.10 0.35
C GLU A 606 -29.81 -38.65 1.72
N ASP A 607 -30.62 -38.91 2.71
CA ASP A 607 -30.36 -38.74 4.14
C ASP A 607 -29.24 -39.70 4.58
N ILE A 608 -27.98 -39.37 4.22
CA ILE A 608 -26.81 -40.02 4.79
C ILE A 608 -26.49 -39.26 6.08
N SER A 609 -27.14 -39.69 7.16
CA SER A 609 -26.67 -39.33 8.49
C SER A 609 -25.24 -39.86 8.64
N VAL A 610 -24.23 -39.01 8.53
CA VAL A 610 -22.87 -39.41 8.91
C VAL A 610 -22.91 -39.70 10.40
N PRO A 611 -22.75 -40.96 10.81
CA PRO A 611 -22.83 -41.28 12.22
C PRO A 611 -21.66 -40.66 12.95
N TRP A 612 -21.92 -40.12 14.15
CA TRP A 612 -20.88 -39.67 15.06
C TRP A 612 -19.86 -40.78 15.27
N THR A 613 -18.64 -40.60 14.86
CA THR A 613 -17.58 -41.61 14.87
C THR A 613 -16.62 -41.41 16.02
N LYS A 614 -15.77 -42.41 16.30
CA LYS A 614 -14.65 -42.26 17.24
C LYS A 614 -13.71 -41.09 16.90
N ASN A 615 -13.59 -40.75 15.63
CA ASN A 615 -12.76 -39.64 15.16
C ASN A 615 -13.39 -38.31 15.62
N ASN A 616 -14.71 -38.19 15.59
CA ASN A 616 -15.40 -37.00 16.10
C ASN A 616 -15.22 -36.83 17.60
N ASP A 617 -15.15 -37.96 18.39
CA ASP A 617 -14.84 -37.87 19.82
C ASP A 617 -13.43 -37.39 20.08
N VAL A 618 -12.44 -37.82 19.28
CA VAL A 618 -11.06 -37.26 19.34
C VAL A 618 -11.06 -35.80 19.03
N LEU A 619 -11.67 -35.38 17.92
CA LEU A 619 -11.70 -33.96 17.51
C LEU A 619 -12.46 -33.09 18.52
N TYR A 620 -13.58 -33.61 19.09
CA TYR A 620 -14.33 -32.91 20.13
C TYR A 620 -13.48 -32.70 21.38
N SER A 621 -12.69 -33.70 21.77
CA SER A 621 -11.81 -33.57 22.94
C SER A 621 -10.68 -32.57 22.73
N LEU A 622 -10.07 -32.50 21.53
CA LEU A 622 -9.07 -31.49 21.17
C LEU A 622 -9.68 -30.08 21.20
N LEU A 623 -10.88 -29.91 20.65
CA LEU A 623 -11.59 -28.64 20.67
C LEU A 623 -11.92 -28.17 22.10
N CYS A 624 -12.27 -29.11 23.01
CA CYS A 624 -12.53 -28.73 24.40
C CYS A 624 -11.26 -28.21 25.10
N ILE A 625 -10.09 -28.79 24.85
CA ILE A 625 -8.83 -28.29 25.43
C ILE A 625 -8.56 -26.86 24.98
N ALA A 626 -8.66 -26.57 23.68
CA ALA A 626 -8.44 -25.23 23.15
C ALA A 626 -9.48 -24.21 23.67
N PHE A 627 -10.78 -24.52 23.58
CA PHE A 627 -11.84 -23.55 23.84
C PHE A 627 -12.08 -23.23 25.33
N PHE A 628 -11.90 -24.20 26.24
CA PHE A 628 -12.14 -23.94 27.67
C PHE A 628 -11.02 -23.18 28.36
N ALA A 629 -9.95 -22.85 27.66
CA ALA A 629 -8.86 -22.05 28.19
C ALA A 629 -9.25 -20.56 28.30
N ASP A 630 -9.65 -19.97 27.20
CA ASP A 630 -9.88 -18.52 27.07
C ASP A 630 -11.16 -18.18 26.30
N GLU A 631 -12.01 -19.20 25.99
CA GLU A 631 -13.23 -19.08 25.19
C GLU A 631 -13.02 -18.67 23.73
N GLU A 632 -11.79 -18.74 23.23
CA GLU A 632 -11.40 -18.41 21.85
C GLU A 632 -10.55 -19.57 21.28
N ILE A 633 -10.55 -19.75 19.97
CA ILE A 633 -9.63 -20.63 19.24
C ILE A 633 -8.94 -19.78 18.19
N ASP A 634 -7.62 -19.68 18.28
CA ASP A 634 -6.86 -18.98 17.27
C ASP A 634 -6.45 -19.87 16.08
N GLU A 635 -5.88 -19.27 15.02
CA GLU A 635 -5.44 -20.03 13.82
C GLU A 635 -4.24 -20.97 14.14
N SER A 636 -3.43 -20.65 15.17
CA SER A 636 -2.31 -21.51 15.57
C SER A 636 -2.79 -22.75 16.27
N GLU A 637 -3.77 -22.63 17.17
CA GLU A 637 -4.43 -23.75 17.83
C GLU A 637 -5.18 -24.64 16.83
N LYS A 638 -5.85 -24.03 15.85
CA LYS A 638 -6.52 -24.76 14.78
C LYS A 638 -5.54 -25.58 13.94
N ASN A 639 -4.37 -25.05 13.62
CA ASN A 639 -3.33 -25.77 12.92
C ASN A 639 -2.78 -26.93 13.79
N ILE A 640 -2.57 -26.69 15.09
CA ILE A 640 -2.15 -27.74 16.02
C ILE A 640 -3.23 -28.81 16.19
N ILE A 641 -4.52 -28.41 16.24
CA ILE A 641 -5.64 -29.34 16.24
C ILE A 641 -5.65 -30.19 14.96
N PHE A 642 -5.42 -29.57 13.79
CA PHE A 642 -5.33 -30.28 12.52
C PHE A 642 -4.19 -31.32 12.53
N ASP A 643 -2.99 -30.89 12.92
CA ASP A 643 -1.80 -31.76 12.98
C ASP A 643 -1.97 -32.88 14.02
N SER A 644 -2.55 -32.56 15.17
CA SER A 644 -2.88 -33.55 16.22
C SER A 644 -3.92 -34.55 15.75
N TYR A 645 -4.97 -34.08 15.09
CA TYR A 645 -6.04 -34.93 14.57
C TYR A 645 -5.55 -35.88 13.47
N LYS A 646 -4.61 -35.41 12.64
CA LYS A 646 -3.98 -36.19 11.57
C LYS A 646 -3.24 -37.42 12.08
N ILE A 647 -2.76 -37.40 13.31
CA ILE A 647 -2.11 -38.56 13.93
C ILE A 647 -3.09 -39.75 14.07
N PHE A 648 -4.37 -39.45 14.35
CA PHE A 648 -5.42 -40.45 14.57
C PHE A 648 -6.23 -40.77 13.32
N VAL A 649 -6.14 -39.95 12.29
CA VAL A 649 -6.78 -40.09 10.99
C VAL A 649 -5.71 -39.98 9.88
N PRO A 650 -4.99 -41.08 9.57
CA PRO A 650 -3.86 -41.02 8.61
C PRO A 650 -4.24 -40.56 7.20
N GLU A 651 -5.50 -40.78 6.79
CA GLU A 651 -6.04 -40.36 5.50
C GLU A 651 -6.58 -38.93 5.52
N LEU A 652 -6.32 -38.17 6.61
CA LEU A 652 -6.82 -36.79 6.76
C LEU A 652 -6.31 -35.90 5.66
N ASN A 653 -7.24 -35.31 4.96
CA ASN A 653 -7.03 -34.13 4.07
C ASN A 653 -7.89 -32.97 4.57
N ASN A 654 -7.73 -31.83 3.97
CA ASN A 654 -8.48 -30.62 4.35
C ASN A 654 -10.01 -30.81 4.24
N GLU A 655 -10.48 -31.66 3.33
CA GLU A 655 -11.88 -31.91 3.10
C GLU A 655 -12.49 -32.77 4.23
N ILE A 656 -11.84 -33.87 4.59
CA ILE A 656 -12.22 -34.72 5.72
C ILE A 656 -12.17 -33.93 7.02
N PHE A 657 -11.10 -33.13 7.22
CA PHE A 657 -10.99 -32.30 8.40
C PHE A 657 -12.13 -31.30 8.50
N ASN A 658 -12.43 -30.57 7.44
CA ASN A 658 -13.50 -29.56 7.45
C ASN A 658 -14.88 -30.19 7.70
N SER A 659 -15.12 -31.39 7.16
CA SER A 659 -16.34 -32.14 7.41
C SER A 659 -16.47 -32.58 8.88
N ASP A 660 -15.44 -33.23 9.44
CA ASP A 660 -15.42 -33.69 10.82
C ASP A 660 -15.41 -32.51 11.80
N PHE A 661 -14.67 -31.45 11.49
CA PHE A 661 -14.62 -30.21 12.27
C PHE A 661 -15.99 -29.51 12.28
N GLY A 662 -16.66 -29.43 11.13
CA GLY A 662 -18.00 -28.89 11.02
C GLY A 662 -19.04 -29.65 11.84
N LEU A 663 -19.02 -31.01 11.78
CA LEU A 663 -19.91 -31.85 12.55
C LEU A 663 -19.65 -31.70 14.06
N THR A 664 -18.37 -31.68 14.44
CA THR A 664 -17.95 -31.63 15.84
C THR A 664 -18.25 -30.26 16.46
N THR A 665 -18.00 -29.17 15.73
CA THR A 665 -18.33 -27.80 16.17
C THR A 665 -19.82 -27.55 16.20
N SER A 666 -20.61 -28.13 15.27
CA SER A 666 -22.08 -28.10 15.36
C SER A 666 -22.55 -28.71 16.68
N LYS A 667 -22.03 -29.87 17.04
CA LYS A 667 -22.33 -30.53 18.32
C LYS A 667 -21.92 -29.68 19.52
N PHE A 668 -20.77 -29.05 19.47
CA PHE A 668 -20.27 -28.15 20.54
C PHE A 668 -21.18 -26.95 20.74
N ILE A 669 -21.68 -26.34 19.64
CA ILE A 669 -22.61 -25.20 19.67
C ILE A 669 -24.00 -25.63 20.19
N ASP A 670 -24.52 -26.79 19.78
CA ASP A 670 -25.81 -27.29 20.22
C ASP A 670 -25.88 -27.51 21.75
N LEU A 671 -24.72 -27.72 22.38
CA LEU A 671 -24.57 -27.84 23.82
C LEU A 671 -24.42 -26.40 24.43
N LYS A 672 -25.57 -25.78 24.72
CA LYS A 672 -25.68 -24.37 25.12
C LYS A 672 -25.03 -23.96 26.45
N THR A 673 -24.66 -24.93 27.30
CA THR A 673 -24.07 -24.68 28.62
C THR A 673 -22.73 -25.37 28.77
N GLU A 674 -21.82 -24.77 29.54
CA GLU A 674 -20.51 -25.33 29.84
C GLU A 674 -20.65 -26.72 30.50
N GLU A 675 -21.62 -26.90 31.38
CA GLU A 675 -21.91 -28.19 32.04
C GLU A 675 -22.26 -29.29 31.03
N LEU A 676 -23.06 -29.01 30.00
CA LEU A 676 -23.40 -29.92 28.93
C LEU A 676 -22.20 -30.27 28.06
N ARG A 677 -21.35 -29.30 27.75
CA ARG A 677 -20.10 -29.50 26.99
C ARG A 677 -19.11 -30.33 27.75
N GLN A 678 -18.93 -30.12 29.05
CA GLN A 678 -18.08 -30.93 29.90
C GLN A 678 -18.64 -32.40 30.02
N LYS A 679 -19.94 -32.56 30.10
CA LYS A 679 -20.58 -33.89 30.13
C LYS A 679 -20.37 -34.63 28.79
N GLN A 680 -20.42 -33.96 27.67
CA GLN A 680 -20.08 -34.53 26.37
C GLN A 680 -18.58 -34.88 26.28
N PHE A 681 -17.71 -34.05 26.83
CA PHE A 681 -16.26 -34.29 26.91
C PHE A 681 -16.00 -35.64 27.67
N ASP A 682 -16.63 -35.83 28.85
CA ASP A 682 -16.51 -37.08 29.62
C ASP A 682 -16.99 -38.29 28.81
N LYS A 683 -18.10 -38.15 28.08
CA LYS A 683 -18.60 -39.21 27.19
C LYS A 683 -17.60 -39.51 26.09
N SER A 684 -17.01 -38.52 25.49
CA SER A 684 -15.97 -38.68 24.46
C SER A 684 -14.72 -39.36 25.03
N LEU A 685 -14.29 -39.03 26.27
CA LEU A 685 -13.17 -39.72 26.93
C LEU A 685 -13.43 -41.22 27.14
N ILE A 686 -14.68 -41.61 27.49
CA ILE A 686 -15.06 -42.99 27.63
C ILE A 686 -14.99 -43.72 26.28
N ASN A 687 -15.58 -43.15 25.24
CA ASN A 687 -15.58 -43.70 23.88
C ASN A 687 -14.15 -43.83 23.33
N ILE A 688 -13.29 -42.84 23.56
CA ILE A 688 -11.88 -42.86 23.16
C ILE A 688 -11.16 -44.02 23.86
N LYS A 689 -11.35 -44.21 25.19
CA LYS A 689 -10.74 -45.29 25.96
C LYS A 689 -11.10 -46.69 25.42
N GLU A 690 -12.35 -46.86 24.96
CA GLU A 690 -12.82 -48.13 24.44
C GLU A 690 -12.27 -48.49 23.05
N ASN A 691 -11.86 -47.45 22.29
CA ASN A 691 -11.46 -47.62 20.89
C ASN A 691 -9.95 -47.45 20.62
N PHE A 692 -9.17 -46.98 21.59
CA PHE A 692 -7.74 -46.73 21.43
C PHE A 692 -6.89 -47.48 22.45
N ASP A 693 -5.72 -47.93 22.04
CA ASP A 693 -4.76 -48.60 22.93
C ASP A 693 -4.01 -47.56 23.83
N LYS A 694 -3.27 -48.09 24.81
CA LYS A 694 -2.55 -47.24 25.78
C LYS A 694 -1.52 -46.32 25.14
N ASN A 695 -0.93 -46.70 24.00
CA ASN A 695 0.03 -45.86 23.27
C ASN A 695 -0.66 -44.68 22.58
N ASN A 696 -1.77 -44.93 21.88
CA ASN A 696 -2.59 -43.89 21.24
C ASN A 696 -3.18 -42.94 22.29
N LEU A 697 -3.62 -43.44 23.45
CA LEU A 697 -4.11 -42.60 24.55
C LEU A 697 -2.99 -41.68 25.11
N SER A 698 -1.76 -42.22 25.27
CA SER A 698 -0.63 -41.45 25.69
C SER A 698 -0.27 -40.33 24.68
N GLN A 699 -0.33 -40.70 23.39
CA GLN A 699 -0.07 -39.73 22.30
C GLN A 699 -1.13 -38.64 22.23
N LEU A 700 -2.40 -38.97 22.55
CA LEU A 700 -3.46 -37.95 22.60
C LEU A 700 -3.28 -36.98 23.77
N ILE A 701 -2.73 -37.43 24.91
CA ILE A 701 -2.35 -36.53 26.00
C ILE A 701 -1.20 -35.60 25.58
N GLU A 702 -0.24 -36.09 24.80
CA GLU A 702 0.82 -35.22 24.23
C GLU A 702 0.19 -34.12 23.34
N CYS A 703 -0.76 -34.47 22.47
CA CYS A 703 -1.51 -33.52 21.66
C CYS A 703 -2.25 -32.46 22.50
N TYR A 704 -2.87 -32.86 23.62
CA TYR A 704 -3.52 -31.94 24.54
C TYR A 704 -2.51 -30.95 25.16
N VAL A 705 -1.33 -31.44 25.53
CA VAL A 705 -0.25 -30.62 26.08
C VAL A 705 0.31 -29.67 25.01
N ASP A 706 0.37 -30.10 23.75
CA ASP A 706 0.83 -29.25 22.64
C ASP A 706 -0.17 -28.12 22.35
N ILE A 707 -1.48 -28.43 22.38
CA ILE A 707 -2.53 -27.41 22.24
C ILE A 707 -2.43 -26.40 23.40
N ALA A 708 -2.35 -26.87 24.65
CA ALA A 708 -2.23 -26.02 25.83
C ALA A 708 -0.89 -25.22 25.88
N ASN A 709 0.10 -25.56 25.07
CA ASN A 709 1.34 -24.83 24.92
C ASN A 709 1.38 -23.95 23.65
N ALA A 710 0.27 -23.87 22.89
CA ALA A 710 0.21 -23.15 21.64
C ALA A 710 0.37 -21.65 21.84
N ASP A 711 -0.23 -21.13 22.88
CA ASP A 711 -0.06 -19.77 23.34
C ASP A 711 0.98 -19.68 24.48
N ASP A 712 1.39 -18.48 24.82
CA ASP A 712 2.36 -18.23 25.89
C ASP A 712 1.71 -18.27 27.30
N PHE A 713 0.41 -18.53 27.39
CA PHE A 713 -0.35 -18.49 28.64
C PHE A 713 -1.18 -19.76 28.82
N ILE A 714 -0.85 -20.55 29.84
CA ILE A 714 -1.53 -21.81 30.15
C ILE A 714 -2.61 -21.58 31.19
N HIS A 715 -3.84 -21.87 30.82
CA HIS A 715 -5.02 -21.73 31.70
C HIS A 715 -5.17 -22.90 32.70
N GLU A 716 -5.67 -22.61 33.90
CA GLU A 716 -5.95 -23.66 34.90
C GLU A 716 -7.01 -24.67 34.42
N ASN A 717 -7.92 -24.24 33.54
CA ASN A 717 -8.95 -25.09 32.97
C ASN A 717 -8.36 -26.17 32.06
N GLU A 718 -7.37 -25.85 31.21
CA GLU A 718 -6.68 -26.82 30.35
C GLU A 718 -5.99 -27.89 31.19
N VAL A 719 -5.24 -27.49 32.19
CA VAL A 719 -4.56 -28.41 33.10
C VAL A 719 -5.58 -29.33 33.80
N THR A 720 -6.75 -28.82 34.13
CA THR A 720 -7.83 -29.58 34.76
C THR A 720 -8.42 -30.63 33.81
N LEU A 721 -8.68 -30.25 32.55
CA LEU A 721 -9.22 -31.15 31.53
C LEU A 721 -8.20 -32.22 31.13
N ILE A 722 -6.92 -31.87 30.98
CA ILE A 722 -5.84 -32.80 30.67
C ILE A 722 -5.69 -33.83 31.82
N ASN A 723 -5.66 -33.40 33.07
CA ASN A 723 -5.58 -34.31 34.19
C ASN A 723 -6.83 -35.20 34.32
N ARG A 724 -8.02 -34.70 33.99
CA ARG A 724 -9.26 -35.46 33.93
C ARG A 724 -9.21 -36.56 32.88
N ALA A 725 -8.60 -36.31 31.69
CA ALA A 725 -8.37 -37.30 30.67
C ALA A 725 -7.35 -38.38 31.13
N ILE A 726 -6.27 -37.97 31.78
CA ILE A 726 -5.26 -38.87 32.35
C ILE A 726 -5.88 -39.81 33.38
N GLU A 727 -6.71 -39.30 34.27
CA GLU A 727 -7.43 -40.09 35.28
C GLU A 727 -8.44 -41.04 34.63
N ALA A 728 -9.24 -40.59 33.67
CA ALA A 728 -10.23 -41.40 32.97
C ALA A 728 -9.58 -42.58 32.23
N TRP A 729 -8.36 -42.40 31.71
CA TRP A 729 -7.63 -43.42 30.95
C TRP A 729 -6.67 -44.26 31.79
N ASN A 730 -6.56 -44.00 33.10
CA ASN A 730 -5.61 -44.63 34.03
C ASN A 730 -4.16 -44.61 33.51
N LEU A 731 -3.70 -43.46 33.10
CA LEU A 731 -2.32 -43.26 32.65
C LEU A 731 -1.43 -42.78 33.81
N ASP A 732 -0.15 -43.23 33.78
CA ASP A 732 0.82 -42.95 34.84
C ASP A 732 1.50 -41.59 34.69
N PHE A 733 0.78 -40.59 34.19
CA PHE A 733 1.28 -39.21 34.00
C PHE A 733 0.60 -38.27 34.98
N LYS A 734 1.26 -37.13 35.25
CA LYS A 734 0.64 -35.97 35.89
C LYS A 734 1.14 -34.70 35.23
N VAL A 735 0.21 -33.78 34.92
CA VAL A 735 0.51 -32.47 34.47
C VAL A 735 0.44 -31.55 35.68
N GLY A 736 1.58 -30.95 36.06
CA GLY A 736 1.65 -30.04 37.23
C GLY A 736 1.27 -28.63 36.87
N LYS A 737 0.80 -27.84 37.85
CA LYS A 737 0.56 -26.40 37.68
C LYS A 737 1.79 -25.70 37.10
N PRO A 738 1.67 -24.92 36.01
CA PRO A 738 2.80 -24.24 35.44
C PRO A 738 3.34 -23.17 36.41
N LYS A 739 4.64 -23.09 36.53
CA LYS A 739 5.28 -21.87 37.08
C LYS A 739 5.29 -20.85 35.97
N SER A 740 4.81 -19.64 36.24
CA SER A 740 4.75 -18.50 35.31
C SER A 740 5.93 -18.51 34.31
N GLY A 741 5.62 -18.60 33.00
CA GLY A 741 6.58 -18.55 31.90
C GLY A 741 7.28 -19.88 31.53
N LYS A 742 6.76 -21.06 31.92
CA LYS A 742 7.31 -22.36 31.50
C LYS A 742 6.25 -23.23 30.85
N LYS A 743 6.61 -23.85 29.72
CA LYS A 743 5.78 -24.82 29.00
C LYS A 743 5.40 -26.02 29.89
N LEU A 744 4.17 -26.52 29.70
CA LEU A 744 3.70 -27.75 30.30
C LEU A 744 4.58 -28.92 29.89
N LYS A 745 4.90 -29.81 30.81
CA LYS A 745 5.61 -31.07 30.55
C LYS A 745 4.92 -32.19 31.28
N LEU A 746 4.76 -33.31 30.60
CA LEU A 746 4.39 -34.56 31.20
C LEU A 746 5.47 -34.98 32.20
N LYS A 747 5.07 -35.31 33.44
CA LYS A 747 5.95 -35.90 34.45
C LYS A 747 5.52 -37.33 34.62
N ASN A 748 6.46 -38.28 34.46
CA ASN A 748 6.27 -39.68 34.81
C ASN A 748 6.06 -39.85 36.32
#